data_e9bc57bf33158c6de924e7fdcf790e63
#
_entry.id   e9bc57bf33158c6de924e7fdcf790e63
#
_cell.length_a   1.000
_cell.length_b   1.000
_cell.length_c   1.000
_cell.angle_alpha   90.00
_cell.angle_beta   90.00
_cell.angle_gamma   90.00
#
_symmetry.space_group_name_H-M   'P 1'
#
loop_
_entity.id
_entity.type
_entity.pdbx_description
1 polymer ?
#
loop_
_entity_poly.entity_id
_entity_poly.type
_entity_poly.pdbx_seq_one_letter_code
_entity_poly.pdbx_strand_id
1 'polypeptide(L)'
;MIAILEAKKVTVATINTLEQAKRYAKGLVHSIGVWNGYMVPFLYSTNGELISFLDVRNAHNIARGLADFHTPAALKELFNRNTETTHKRLLETPNDGDFMRPYQKKAVQAIESAIIDGKRRMLVAMATGTGKTFMAVNAVYRLLKSGAAKRVLFLVDRKSLAAQTAVSFSAYSTPAGNKFNQEYELFSQRFRKDDFEEGDKFDINVLPNEYLTKPDATKTFVYVATIQRMAINLLGKNAVFTDENNDSEVEEGDKLDIPIHAFDIIIADECHRGYTSQDTNVWRTVLEYFDAIKIGLTATPALHTIAYFDKPISRYPIEDAIIEGYLVDYNAVKINSGIRMNGVFLTEGEQVEKVDTLTGQFQIENLEDERAYNATEVERKITVPSSNKKIVEEIAKYCLDFEKERGHFPKTLIFAVNDVSHTSHADQLVTACKEVFNRGDDFVVKITGNANVDRPLQKIKMFRNRPEPKIVVTVDMLSTGVDIPALEFIVFLRPVKSRILWEQMLGRGTRKCPDINKDSFTVFDCFDGTLIAYFKDVSNFKFEPPGTPSVPIEEIIRRINNNEDREYNTNVLVKRLRRIEKSMSSEARTDFAVYIPEGDIGMFATNLPQLLKRDFGATMKILNNKDFQKLLLSYKRPPVSFYVAREQEDTVYSEPVFSVGDKYLKPAEYLTAFTQFVQEHRTDIEAMKVVLEKPKGWNTQVLRDLRKLLLQNHFQEADLRKAHNLVYHKSLVDIISMIKHADKKEPLLSINERIDKAIDNVFGDKILDSAQQEWIAYIKEHLITNLTLEEDDFNDMPVFESHGGLGRFKKLFKDDYKILITEINAAIAA
;
A
#
# COMPACT_ATOMS: atom_id res chain seq x y z
N MET A 1 -21.34 -16.38 -40.11
CA MET A 1 -21.87 -15.42 -39.07
C MET A 1 -21.21 -15.78 -37.72
N ILE A 2 -20.55 -14.81 -37.06
CA ILE A 2 -19.86 -15.06 -35.76
C ILE A 2 -20.49 -14.30 -34.62
N ALA A 3 -21.43 -13.37 -34.89
CA ALA A 3 -22.13 -12.63 -33.85
C ALA A 3 -23.58 -12.36 -34.23
N ILE A 4 -24.46 -12.25 -33.24
CA ILE A 4 -25.85 -11.78 -33.34
C ILE A 4 -25.98 -10.55 -32.44
N LEU A 5 -26.66 -9.53 -32.98
CA LEU A 5 -27.04 -8.31 -32.25
C LEU A 5 -28.55 -8.17 -32.22
N GLU A 6 -29.12 -8.07 -31.04
CA GLU A 6 -30.52 -7.73 -30.80
C GLU A 6 -30.64 -6.28 -30.32
N ALA A 7 -31.38 -5.46 -31.00
CA ALA A 7 -31.60 -4.05 -30.67
C ALA A 7 -33.02 -3.79 -30.19
N LYS A 8 -33.17 -3.00 -29.12
CA LYS A 8 -34.48 -2.63 -28.52
C LYS A 8 -34.55 -1.14 -28.26
N LYS A 9 -35.76 -0.72 -27.84
CA LYS A 9 -35.97 0.66 -27.39
C LYS A 9 -35.22 0.95 -26.09
N VAL A 10 -34.85 2.22 -25.87
CA VAL A 10 -34.12 2.70 -24.69
C VAL A 10 -34.74 2.26 -23.36
N THR A 11 -36.03 2.13 -23.31
CA THR A 11 -36.78 1.75 -22.11
C THR A 11 -36.65 0.27 -21.70
N VAL A 12 -36.02 -0.57 -22.53
CA VAL A 12 -35.92 -2.02 -22.28
C VAL A 12 -34.52 -2.36 -21.79
N ALA A 13 -34.45 -3.10 -20.69
CA ALA A 13 -33.19 -3.55 -20.14
C ALA A 13 -32.48 -4.54 -21.08
N THR A 14 -31.23 -4.29 -21.43
CA THR A 14 -30.46 -5.07 -22.40
C THR A 14 -30.24 -6.52 -21.98
N ILE A 15 -30.07 -6.77 -20.67
CA ILE A 15 -29.84 -8.12 -20.13
C ILE A 15 -31.05 -9.06 -20.38
N ASN A 16 -32.27 -8.52 -20.32
CA ASN A 16 -33.48 -9.28 -20.60
C ASN A 16 -33.64 -9.61 -22.10
N THR A 17 -33.14 -8.73 -22.98
CA THR A 17 -33.19 -8.92 -24.43
C THR A 17 -32.10 -9.87 -24.94
N LEU A 18 -31.04 -10.10 -24.15
CA LEU A 18 -30.02 -11.09 -24.48
C LEU A 18 -30.63 -12.51 -24.58
N GLU A 19 -31.72 -12.81 -23.83
CA GLU A 19 -32.45 -14.08 -23.95
C GLU A 19 -33.07 -14.25 -25.34
N GLN A 20 -33.45 -13.17 -25.98
CA GLN A 20 -33.95 -13.24 -27.37
C GLN A 20 -32.83 -13.53 -28.34
N ALA A 21 -31.66 -12.89 -28.18
CA ALA A 21 -30.46 -13.20 -28.97
C ALA A 21 -30.05 -14.66 -28.79
N LYS A 22 -30.16 -15.23 -27.58
CA LYS A 22 -29.91 -16.66 -27.30
C LYS A 22 -30.86 -17.57 -28.07
N ARG A 23 -32.15 -17.24 -28.15
CA ARG A 23 -33.14 -18.02 -28.93
C ARG A 23 -32.80 -18.01 -30.40
N TYR A 24 -32.47 -16.86 -30.98
CA TYR A 24 -32.05 -16.73 -32.37
C TYR A 24 -30.78 -17.53 -32.65
N ALA A 25 -29.80 -17.47 -31.75
CA ALA A 25 -28.56 -18.21 -31.88
C ALA A 25 -28.77 -19.76 -31.86
N LYS A 26 -29.79 -20.25 -31.19
CA LYS A 26 -30.14 -21.68 -31.19
C LYS A 26 -30.92 -22.11 -32.43
N GLY A 27 -31.69 -21.17 -33.02
CA GLY A 27 -32.58 -21.46 -34.17
C GLY A 27 -31.95 -21.27 -35.54
N LEU A 28 -30.66 -20.94 -35.66
CA LEU A 28 -30.02 -20.78 -36.96
C LEU A 28 -29.85 -22.11 -37.69
N VAL A 29 -30.16 -22.10 -39.00
CA VAL A 29 -30.06 -23.27 -39.86
C VAL A 29 -28.64 -23.52 -40.37
N HIS A 30 -27.85 -22.46 -40.59
CA HIS A 30 -26.49 -22.55 -41.08
C HIS A 30 -25.51 -21.96 -40.07
N SER A 31 -24.53 -22.73 -39.63
CA SER A 31 -23.49 -22.32 -38.70
C SER A 31 -22.12 -22.79 -39.12
N ILE A 32 -21.08 -22.10 -38.68
CA ILE A 32 -19.69 -22.50 -38.85
C ILE A 32 -19.21 -23.42 -37.68
N GLY A 33 -20.07 -23.62 -36.68
CA GLY A 33 -19.80 -24.46 -35.52
C GLY A 33 -20.92 -24.40 -34.51
N VAL A 34 -20.85 -25.22 -33.47
CA VAL A 34 -21.81 -25.27 -32.36
C VAL A 34 -21.06 -25.06 -31.05
N TRP A 35 -21.54 -24.17 -30.21
CA TRP A 35 -20.96 -23.84 -28.91
C TRP A 35 -22.04 -23.90 -27.82
N ASN A 36 -21.96 -24.87 -26.93
CA ASN A 36 -22.94 -25.05 -25.83
C ASN A 36 -24.41 -25.04 -26.32
N GLY A 37 -24.66 -25.58 -27.51
CA GLY A 37 -26.00 -25.60 -28.13
C GLY A 37 -26.40 -24.32 -28.88
N TYR A 38 -25.48 -23.37 -29.03
CA TYR A 38 -25.68 -22.19 -29.84
C TYR A 38 -24.92 -22.30 -31.17
N MET A 39 -25.51 -21.81 -32.24
CA MET A 39 -24.96 -21.82 -33.59
C MET A 39 -24.10 -20.57 -33.90
N VAL A 40 -23.95 -19.67 -32.93
CA VAL A 40 -23.16 -18.42 -33.03
C VAL A 40 -22.43 -18.19 -31.71
N PRO A 41 -21.12 -17.91 -31.74
CA PRO A 41 -20.30 -17.81 -30.50
C PRO A 41 -20.52 -16.51 -29.72
N PHE A 42 -20.91 -15.42 -30.37
CA PHE A 42 -20.99 -14.10 -29.72
C PHE A 42 -22.38 -13.51 -29.80
N LEU A 43 -22.93 -13.14 -28.65
CA LEU A 43 -24.27 -12.55 -28.55
C LEU A 43 -24.21 -11.15 -27.98
N TYR A 44 -24.88 -10.22 -28.67
CA TYR A 44 -25.03 -8.83 -28.24
C TYR A 44 -26.51 -8.48 -28.05
N SER A 45 -26.71 -7.57 -27.12
CA SER A 45 -27.99 -6.90 -26.93
C SER A 45 -27.76 -5.42 -26.67
N THR A 46 -28.50 -4.54 -27.28
CA THR A 46 -28.40 -3.10 -27.07
C THR A 46 -29.76 -2.42 -27.07
N ASN A 47 -29.84 -1.32 -26.32
CA ASN A 47 -30.99 -0.42 -26.36
C ASN A 47 -30.61 0.99 -26.85
N GLY A 48 -29.40 1.14 -27.42
CA GLY A 48 -28.87 2.42 -27.90
C GLY A 48 -28.03 3.17 -26.86
N GLU A 49 -28.22 2.89 -25.54
CA GLU A 49 -27.43 3.47 -24.44
C GLU A 49 -26.53 2.43 -23.78
N LEU A 50 -27.01 1.22 -23.65
CA LEU A 50 -26.31 0.13 -23.01
C LEU A 50 -26.04 -1.00 -24.00
N ILE A 51 -24.91 -1.67 -23.84
CA ILE A 51 -24.52 -2.84 -24.63
C ILE A 51 -24.26 -3.99 -23.66
N SER A 52 -24.94 -5.12 -23.87
CA SER A 52 -24.66 -6.38 -23.18
C SER A 52 -24.06 -7.38 -24.14
N PHE A 53 -23.07 -8.14 -23.68
CA PHE A 53 -22.32 -9.11 -24.47
C PHE A 53 -22.20 -10.45 -23.73
N LEU A 54 -22.29 -11.54 -24.49
CA LEU A 54 -22.06 -12.89 -24.01
C LEU A 54 -21.27 -13.71 -25.04
N ASP A 55 -20.16 -14.29 -24.62
CA ASP A 55 -19.41 -15.30 -25.35
C ASP A 55 -19.88 -16.68 -24.87
N VAL A 56 -20.61 -17.41 -25.69
CA VAL A 56 -21.22 -18.69 -25.36
C VAL A 56 -20.27 -19.88 -25.57
N ARG A 57 -19.04 -19.67 -25.99
CA ARG A 57 -18.05 -20.73 -26.21
C ARG A 57 -17.64 -21.43 -24.93
N ASN A 58 -17.62 -20.70 -23.82
CA ASN A 58 -17.40 -21.27 -22.49
C ASN A 58 -18.68 -21.17 -21.66
N ALA A 59 -19.14 -22.30 -21.10
CA ALA A 59 -20.36 -22.37 -20.29
C ALA A 59 -20.28 -21.53 -18.99
N HIS A 60 -19.09 -21.25 -18.50
CA HIS A 60 -18.86 -20.43 -17.31
C HIS A 60 -18.93 -18.92 -17.58
N ASN A 61 -18.96 -18.48 -18.83
CA ASN A 61 -19.04 -17.07 -19.17
C ASN A 61 -20.39 -16.48 -18.78
N ILE A 62 -20.34 -15.29 -18.17
CA ILE A 62 -21.52 -14.53 -17.75
C ILE A 62 -21.68 -13.33 -18.70
N ALA A 63 -22.93 -12.96 -18.95
CA ALA A 63 -23.26 -11.75 -19.69
C ALA A 63 -22.71 -10.50 -18.99
N ARG A 64 -22.12 -9.58 -19.75
CA ARG A 64 -21.49 -8.36 -19.22
C ARG A 64 -21.82 -7.11 -20.03
N GLY A 65 -21.79 -5.97 -19.37
CA GLY A 65 -21.89 -4.67 -20.04
C GLY A 65 -20.59 -4.30 -20.74
N LEU A 66 -20.69 -3.64 -21.88
CA LEU A 66 -19.57 -3.08 -22.62
C LEU A 66 -19.76 -1.57 -22.77
N ALA A 67 -18.63 -0.83 -22.83
CA ALA A 67 -18.63 0.61 -23.12
C ALA A 67 -18.86 0.91 -24.62
N ASP A 68 -18.43 -0.02 -25.49
CA ASP A 68 -18.60 0.07 -26.94
C ASP A 68 -18.61 -1.34 -27.57
N PHE A 69 -18.86 -1.44 -28.88
CA PHE A 69 -18.80 -2.70 -29.60
C PHE A 69 -17.36 -3.11 -29.93
N HIS A 70 -17.12 -4.42 -29.98
CA HIS A 70 -15.88 -4.93 -30.57
C HIS A 70 -15.84 -4.66 -32.07
N THR A 71 -14.69 -4.30 -32.59
CA THR A 71 -14.47 -4.22 -34.04
C THR A 71 -14.56 -5.62 -34.67
N PRO A 72 -14.87 -5.74 -35.95
CA PRO A 72 -14.86 -7.03 -36.66
C PRO A 72 -13.53 -7.76 -36.56
N ALA A 73 -12.40 -7.03 -36.56
CA ALA A 73 -11.06 -7.61 -36.37
C ALA A 73 -10.88 -8.20 -34.98
N ALA A 74 -11.35 -7.51 -33.93
CA ALA A 74 -11.32 -8.00 -32.55
C ALA A 74 -12.19 -9.23 -32.35
N LEU A 75 -13.40 -9.27 -32.91
CA LEU A 75 -14.25 -10.47 -32.90
C LEU A 75 -13.59 -11.65 -33.59
N LYS A 76 -12.92 -11.42 -34.72
CA LYS A 76 -12.16 -12.46 -35.41
C LYS A 76 -10.97 -12.96 -34.56
N GLU A 77 -10.28 -12.04 -33.90
CA GLU A 77 -9.20 -12.41 -32.96
C GLU A 77 -9.74 -13.25 -31.78
N LEU A 78 -10.83 -12.80 -31.15
CA LEU A 78 -11.51 -13.56 -30.09
C LEU A 78 -11.95 -14.94 -30.56
N PHE A 79 -12.52 -15.02 -31.77
CA PHE A 79 -12.99 -16.28 -32.35
C PHE A 79 -11.86 -17.27 -32.54
N ASN A 80 -10.69 -16.80 -33.02
CA ASN A 80 -9.53 -17.63 -33.29
C ASN A 80 -8.76 -18.04 -32.02
N ARG A 81 -9.06 -17.47 -30.85
CA ARG A 81 -8.44 -17.90 -29.59
C ARG A 81 -8.93 -19.28 -29.18
N ASN A 82 -8.01 -20.20 -29.05
CA ASN A 82 -8.28 -21.53 -28.51
C ASN A 82 -8.11 -21.53 -26.99
N THR A 83 -9.22 -21.31 -26.28
CA THR A 83 -9.22 -21.24 -24.80
C THR A 83 -8.84 -22.58 -24.15
N GLU A 84 -9.25 -23.71 -24.70
CA GLU A 84 -8.89 -25.06 -24.17
C GLU A 84 -7.38 -25.28 -24.21
N THR A 85 -6.74 -25.01 -25.34
CA THR A 85 -5.29 -25.14 -25.47
C THR A 85 -4.55 -24.19 -24.54
N THR A 86 -5.06 -22.98 -24.37
CA THR A 86 -4.49 -22.00 -23.45
C THR A 86 -4.61 -22.46 -21.99
N HIS A 87 -5.79 -22.92 -21.58
CA HIS A 87 -6.02 -23.44 -20.24
C HIS A 87 -5.14 -24.67 -19.94
N LYS A 88 -5.03 -25.61 -20.92
CA LYS A 88 -4.14 -26.75 -20.80
C LYS A 88 -2.68 -26.33 -20.61
N ARG A 89 -2.19 -25.36 -21.41
CA ARG A 89 -0.83 -24.82 -21.26
C ARG A 89 -0.59 -24.16 -19.90
N LEU A 90 -1.56 -23.41 -19.36
CA LEU A 90 -1.45 -22.84 -18.02
C LEU A 90 -1.29 -23.92 -16.94
N LEU A 91 -2.08 -24.99 -17.03
CA LEU A 91 -2.04 -26.11 -16.06
C LEU A 91 -0.77 -26.97 -16.18
N GLU A 92 -0.29 -27.20 -17.40
CA GLU A 92 0.87 -28.06 -17.68
C GLU A 92 2.21 -27.34 -17.50
N THR A 93 2.23 -26.00 -17.54
CA THR A 93 3.48 -25.25 -17.34
C THR A 93 3.82 -25.22 -15.85
N PRO A 94 4.93 -25.85 -15.42
CA PRO A 94 5.34 -25.82 -14.03
C PRO A 94 5.48 -24.39 -13.50
N ASN A 95 5.06 -24.15 -12.26
CA ASN A 95 5.22 -22.87 -11.58
C ASN A 95 6.50 -22.89 -10.71
N ASP A 96 7.59 -23.27 -11.34
CA ASP A 96 8.87 -23.62 -10.70
C ASP A 96 9.86 -22.47 -10.67
N GLY A 97 9.44 -21.27 -10.95
CA GLY A 97 10.34 -20.09 -10.91
C GLY A 97 11.20 -20.14 -9.64
N ASP A 98 12.49 -20.44 -9.78
CA ASP A 98 13.44 -20.75 -8.70
C ASP A 98 13.54 -19.66 -7.62
N PHE A 99 13.10 -18.45 -7.94
CA PHE A 99 13.12 -17.29 -7.04
C PHE A 99 11.77 -16.94 -6.40
N MET A 100 10.71 -17.74 -6.67
CA MET A 100 9.37 -17.48 -6.13
C MET A 100 9.15 -18.17 -4.79
N ARG A 101 8.76 -17.38 -3.81
CA ARG A 101 8.37 -17.89 -2.48
C ARG A 101 7.06 -18.70 -2.56
N PRO A 102 6.83 -19.68 -1.67
CA PRO A 102 5.67 -20.57 -1.73
C PRO A 102 4.32 -19.84 -1.81
N TYR A 103 4.15 -18.77 -1.04
CA TYR A 103 2.92 -17.97 -1.06
C TYR A 103 2.72 -17.19 -2.38
N GLN A 104 3.81 -16.77 -3.04
CA GLN A 104 3.76 -16.14 -4.36
C GLN A 104 3.33 -17.16 -5.43
N LYS A 105 3.88 -18.38 -5.39
CA LYS A 105 3.47 -19.50 -6.26
C LYS A 105 1.97 -19.78 -6.10
N LYS A 106 1.47 -19.84 -4.86
CA LYS A 106 0.03 -19.99 -4.56
C LYS A 106 -0.82 -18.87 -5.13
N ALA A 107 -0.35 -17.63 -5.05
CA ALA A 107 -1.08 -16.49 -5.59
C ALA A 107 -1.16 -16.54 -7.12
N VAL A 108 -0.09 -16.90 -7.82
CA VAL A 108 -0.07 -17.09 -9.27
C VAL A 108 -1.04 -18.20 -9.67
N GLN A 109 -1.00 -19.36 -8.99
CA GLN A 109 -1.92 -20.48 -9.24
C GLN A 109 -3.39 -20.08 -9.04
N ALA A 110 -3.67 -19.27 -8.02
CA ALA A 110 -5.02 -18.75 -7.77
C ALA A 110 -5.51 -17.84 -8.92
N ILE A 111 -4.62 -16.99 -9.48
CA ILE A 111 -4.93 -16.17 -10.65
C ILE A 111 -5.25 -17.04 -11.85
N GLU A 112 -4.40 -18.03 -12.16
CA GLU A 112 -4.57 -18.93 -13.30
C GLU A 112 -5.87 -19.74 -13.19
N SER A 113 -6.13 -20.33 -12.01
CA SER A 113 -7.38 -21.07 -11.76
C SER A 113 -8.60 -20.18 -11.92
N ALA A 114 -8.57 -18.95 -11.41
CA ALA A 114 -9.67 -18.00 -11.56
C ALA A 114 -9.95 -17.64 -13.03
N ILE A 115 -8.90 -17.49 -13.85
CA ILE A 115 -9.03 -17.24 -15.29
C ILE A 115 -9.65 -18.45 -15.98
N ILE A 116 -9.22 -19.68 -15.65
CA ILE A 116 -9.77 -20.94 -16.20
C ILE A 116 -11.25 -21.08 -15.83
N ASP A 117 -11.64 -20.70 -14.62
CA ASP A 117 -13.03 -20.66 -14.13
C ASP A 117 -13.88 -19.55 -14.77
N GLY A 118 -13.30 -18.74 -15.67
CA GLY A 118 -14.02 -17.68 -16.37
C GLY A 118 -14.23 -16.41 -15.55
N LYS A 119 -13.55 -16.25 -14.40
CA LYS A 119 -13.60 -15.02 -13.62
C LYS A 119 -12.92 -13.88 -14.36
N ARG A 120 -13.59 -12.74 -14.43
CA ARG A 120 -13.09 -11.57 -15.15
C ARG A 120 -12.61 -10.46 -14.23
N ARG A 121 -12.93 -10.53 -12.95
CA ARG A 121 -12.45 -9.62 -11.90
C ARG A 121 -11.94 -10.48 -10.76
N MET A 122 -10.77 -10.20 -10.26
CA MET A 122 -10.15 -10.93 -9.17
C MET A 122 -9.21 -10.04 -8.37
N LEU A 123 -9.12 -10.30 -7.08
CA LEU A 123 -8.30 -9.54 -6.14
C LEU A 123 -7.25 -10.47 -5.51
N VAL A 124 -6.01 -10.01 -5.47
CA VAL A 124 -4.91 -10.63 -4.73
C VAL A 124 -4.50 -9.68 -3.61
N ALA A 125 -4.60 -10.14 -2.37
CA ALA A 125 -4.24 -9.38 -1.19
C ALA A 125 -2.93 -9.91 -0.60
N MET A 126 -1.85 -9.13 -0.71
CA MET A 126 -0.53 -9.49 -0.17
C MET A 126 0.08 -8.30 0.57
N ALA A 127 0.62 -8.52 1.76
CA ALA A 127 1.23 -7.49 2.58
C ALA A 127 2.33 -6.71 1.83
N THR A 128 2.53 -5.46 2.23
CA THR A 128 3.66 -4.65 1.73
C THR A 128 4.97 -5.36 2.07
N GLY A 129 5.90 -5.45 1.12
CA GLY A 129 7.18 -6.10 1.37
C GLY A 129 7.27 -7.57 1.02
N THR A 130 6.18 -8.18 0.63
CA THR A 130 6.14 -9.61 0.28
C THR A 130 6.39 -9.89 -1.22
N GLY A 131 6.76 -8.86 -2.00
CA GLY A 131 7.10 -9.02 -3.41
C GLY A 131 5.89 -9.14 -4.34
N LYS A 132 4.82 -8.39 -4.09
CA LYS A 132 3.62 -8.31 -4.97
C LYS A 132 3.97 -8.08 -6.44
N THR A 133 4.82 -7.08 -6.71
CA THR A 133 5.21 -6.72 -8.08
C THR A 133 5.95 -7.86 -8.77
N PHE A 134 6.86 -8.55 -8.07
CA PHE A 134 7.58 -9.70 -8.62
C PHE A 134 6.63 -10.86 -8.95
N MET A 135 5.70 -11.18 -8.04
CA MET A 135 4.64 -12.16 -8.28
C MET A 135 3.81 -11.80 -9.51
N ALA A 136 3.42 -10.53 -9.64
CA ALA A 136 2.63 -10.05 -10.78
C ALA A 136 3.40 -10.14 -12.10
N VAL A 137 4.70 -9.80 -12.13
CA VAL A 137 5.55 -9.95 -13.32
C VAL A 137 5.61 -11.41 -13.76
N ASN A 138 5.79 -12.34 -12.81
CA ASN A 138 5.76 -13.78 -13.10
C ASN A 138 4.38 -14.21 -13.66
N ALA A 139 3.28 -13.78 -13.03
CA ALA A 139 1.93 -14.09 -13.54
C ALA A 139 1.74 -13.58 -14.98
N VAL A 140 2.16 -12.34 -15.27
CA VAL A 140 2.11 -11.78 -16.63
C VAL A 140 2.93 -12.59 -17.60
N TYR A 141 4.17 -12.94 -17.26
CA TYR A 141 5.01 -13.79 -18.11
C TYR A 141 4.31 -15.09 -18.47
N ARG A 142 3.74 -15.80 -17.48
CA ARG A 142 3.03 -17.07 -17.68
C ARG A 142 1.78 -16.90 -18.55
N LEU A 143 1.00 -15.82 -18.35
CA LEU A 143 -0.18 -15.50 -19.14
C LEU A 143 0.17 -15.18 -20.60
N LEU A 144 1.28 -14.50 -20.85
CA LEU A 144 1.78 -14.25 -22.20
C LEU A 144 2.31 -15.56 -22.84
N LYS A 145 3.08 -16.34 -22.11
CA LYS A 145 3.68 -17.60 -22.58
C LYS A 145 2.64 -18.65 -22.96
N SER A 146 1.57 -18.76 -22.20
CA SER A 146 0.45 -19.68 -22.50
C SER A 146 -0.41 -19.20 -23.66
N GLY A 147 -0.36 -17.92 -24.01
CA GLY A 147 -1.26 -17.27 -24.97
C GLY A 147 -2.60 -16.85 -24.38
N ALA A 148 -2.75 -16.85 -23.05
CA ALA A 148 -3.94 -16.34 -22.36
C ALA A 148 -4.11 -14.83 -22.55
N ALA A 149 -3.02 -14.12 -22.72
CA ALA A 149 -2.99 -12.70 -23.05
C ALA A 149 -1.93 -12.41 -24.12
N LYS A 150 -2.11 -11.31 -24.86
CA LYS A 150 -1.13 -10.72 -25.76
C LYS A 150 -0.80 -9.28 -25.33
N ARG A 151 -1.81 -8.52 -24.97
CA ARG A 151 -1.70 -7.11 -24.63
C ARG A 151 -2.10 -6.92 -23.17
N VAL A 152 -1.11 -6.59 -22.35
CA VAL A 152 -1.30 -6.42 -20.90
C VAL A 152 -1.08 -4.96 -20.54
N LEU A 153 -2.06 -4.36 -19.85
CA LEU A 153 -1.93 -3.04 -19.23
C LEU A 153 -1.63 -3.21 -17.74
N PHE A 154 -0.52 -2.66 -17.29
CA PHE A 154 -0.15 -2.61 -15.88
C PHE A 154 -0.35 -1.19 -15.36
N LEU A 155 -1.39 -0.98 -14.55
CA LEU A 155 -1.77 0.31 -13.99
C LEU A 155 -1.25 0.47 -12.58
N VAL A 156 -0.63 1.62 -12.33
CA VAL A 156 -0.16 2.04 -11.01
C VAL A 156 -0.65 3.46 -10.69
N ASP A 157 -0.55 3.84 -9.42
CA ASP A 157 -1.03 5.13 -8.94
C ASP A 157 -0.09 6.30 -9.29
N ARG A 158 1.24 6.09 -9.23
CA ARG A 158 2.25 7.17 -9.36
C ARG A 158 3.35 6.83 -10.36
N LYS A 159 3.97 7.87 -10.96
CA LYS A 159 5.08 7.74 -11.93
C LYS A 159 6.26 6.95 -11.37
N SER A 160 6.65 7.20 -10.11
CA SER A 160 7.75 6.47 -9.47
C SER A 160 7.47 4.96 -9.36
N LEU A 161 6.22 4.58 -9.07
CA LEU A 161 5.81 3.17 -9.08
C LEU A 161 5.80 2.58 -10.49
N ALA A 162 5.39 3.36 -11.48
CA ALA A 162 5.45 2.93 -12.88
C ALA A 162 6.88 2.66 -13.33
N ALA A 163 7.82 3.56 -12.99
CA ALA A 163 9.24 3.37 -13.26
C ALA A 163 9.80 2.12 -12.57
N GLN A 164 9.54 1.93 -11.28
CA GLN A 164 9.98 0.73 -10.54
C GLN A 164 9.38 -0.56 -11.10
N THR A 165 8.09 -0.55 -11.47
CA THR A 165 7.44 -1.70 -12.10
C THR A 165 8.09 -2.05 -13.42
N ALA A 166 8.38 -1.05 -14.23
CA ALA A 166 9.02 -1.23 -15.52
C ALA A 166 10.47 -1.79 -15.36
N VAL A 167 11.22 -1.31 -14.35
CA VAL A 167 12.52 -1.89 -13.97
C VAL A 167 12.36 -3.35 -13.52
N SER A 168 11.33 -3.65 -12.73
CA SER A 168 11.06 -5.02 -12.26
C SER A 168 10.78 -5.98 -13.41
N PHE A 169 10.04 -5.56 -14.44
CA PHE A 169 9.86 -6.32 -15.67
C PHE A 169 11.18 -6.55 -16.40
N SER A 170 11.99 -5.51 -16.59
CA SER A 170 13.28 -5.61 -17.29
C SER A 170 14.29 -6.47 -16.55
N ALA A 171 14.28 -6.44 -15.21
CA ALA A 171 15.17 -7.23 -14.37
C ALA A 171 14.77 -8.71 -14.31
N TYR A 172 13.49 -9.03 -14.54
CA TYR A 172 12.98 -10.38 -14.42
C TYR A 172 13.68 -11.34 -15.37
N SER A 173 14.22 -12.44 -14.82
CA SER A 173 14.78 -13.53 -15.57
C SER A 173 13.73 -14.62 -15.81
N THR A 174 13.49 -14.95 -17.07
CA THR A 174 12.55 -15.99 -17.45
C THR A 174 13.11 -17.38 -17.12
N PRO A 175 12.29 -18.41 -17.01
CA PRO A 175 12.76 -19.79 -16.81
C PRO A 175 13.73 -20.28 -17.91
N ALA A 176 13.73 -19.63 -19.08
CA ALA A 176 14.69 -19.89 -20.15
C ALA A 176 16.05 -19.18 -19.97
N GLY A 177 16.22 -18.41 -18.89
CA GLY A 177 17.43 -17.64 -18.61
C GLY A 177 17.54 -16.29 -19.34
N ASN A 178 16.53 -15.91 -20.13
CA ASN A 178 16.51 -14.63 -20.83
C ASN A 178 15.95 -13.52 -19.93
N LYS A 179 16.15 -12.27 -20.29
CA LYS A 179 15.43 -11.16 -19.68
C LYS A 179 14.04 -11.02 -20.30
N PHE A 180 13.05 -10.56 -19.52
CA PHE A 180 11.66 -10.38 -19.97
C PHE A 180 11.55 -9.61 -21.29
N ASN A 181 12.27 -8.47 -21.38
CA ASN A 181 12.28 -7.61 -22.56
C ASN A 181 13.03 -8.20 -23.79
N GLN A 182 13.67 -9.35 -23.65
CA GLN A 182 14.23 -10.14 -24.78
C GLN A 182 13.19 -11.10 -25.39
N GLU A 183 12.18 -11.50 -24.62
CA GLU A 183 11.11 -12.38 -25.11
C GLU A 183 9.83 -11.63 -25.48
N TYR A 184 9.51 -10.52 -24.78
CA TYR A 184 8.29 -9.73 -24.99
C TYR A 184 8.59 -8.25 -25.05
N GLU A 185 7.83 -7.52 -25.85
CA GLU A 185 7.92 -6.05 -25.92
C GLU A 185 7.43 -5.45 -24.58
N LEU A 186 8.22 -4.56 -24.01
CA LEU A 186 7.89 -3.80 -22.81
C LEU A 186 7.86 -2.32 -23.14
N PHE A 187 6.72 -1.70 -22.91
CA PHE A 187 6.51 -0.27 -23.12
C PHE A 187 6.09 0.41 -21.84
N SER A 188 6.39 1.71 -21.78
CA SER A 188 5.94 2.55 -20.69
C SER A 188 5.42 3.91 -21.19
N GLN A 189 4.84 4.68 -20.28
CA GLN A 189 4.68 6.11 -20.51
C GLN A 189 6.05 6.80 -20.55
N ARG A 190 6.10 8.06 -21.02
CA ARG A 190 7.34 8.85 -21.01
C ARG A 190 7.78 9.13 -19.57
N PHE A 191 9.01 8.75 -19.26
CA PHE A 191 9.68 9.06 -18.00
C PHE A 191 10.78 10.09 -18.20
N ARG A 192 11.12 10.81 -17.12
CA ARG A 192 12.32 11.64 -17.04
C ARG A 192 13.45 10.80 -16.44
N LYS A 193 14.71 11.21 -16.67
CA LYS A 193 15.89 10.54 -16.10
C LYS A 193 15.83 10.47 -14.57
N ASP A 194 15.20 11.46 -13.94
CA ASP A 194 15.07 11.56 -12.50
C ASP A 194 14.02 10.59 -11.90
N ASP A 195 13.17 9.97 -12.73
CA ASP A 195 12.19 8.96 -12.31
C ASP A 195 12.84 7.61 -12.02
N PHE A 196 14.12 7.39 -12.41
CA PHE A 196 14.86 6.14 -12.24
C PHE A 196 15.93 6.22 -11.16
N GLU A 197 16.35 5.07 -10.62
CA GLU A 197 17.47 4.99 -9.69
C GLU A 197 18.83 5.19 -10.41
N GLU A 198 19.79 5.74 -9.69
CA GLU A 198 21.14 5.96 -10.21
C GLU A 198 21.81 4.59 -10.46
N GLY A 199 22.18 4.31 -11.70
CA GLY A 199 22.72 3.02 -12.11
C GLY A 199 21.76 2.13 -12.89
N ASP A 200 20.46 2.42 -12.88
CA ASP A 200 19.50 1.74 -13.74
C ASP A 200 19.82 2.02 -15.21
N LYS A 201 20.33 1.01 -15.89
CA LYS A 201 20.47 1.03 -17.35
C LYS A 201 19.09 0.74 -17.94
N PHE A 202 18.39 1.81 -18.30
CA PHE A 202 17.00 1.70 -18.63
C PHE A 202 16.73 2.28 -20.02
N ASP A 203 16.38 1.40 -20.94
CA ASP A 203 15.93 1.77 -22.28
C ASP A 203 14.53 1.13 -22.50
N ILE A 204 13.51 1.74 -21.89
CA ILE A 204 12.13 1.34 -22.18
C ILE A 204 11.55 2.28 -23.23
N ASN A 205 11.05 1.66 -24.27
CA ASN A 205 10.37 2.37 -25.35
C ASN A 205 9.03 2.94 -24.85
N VAL A 206 8.74 4.17 -25.28
CA VAL A 206 7.42 4.76 -25.08
C VAL A 206 6.45 4.08 -26.03
N LEU A 207 5.26 3.69 -25.53
CA LEU A 207 4.25 3.04 -26.37
C LEU A 207 3.78 3.99 -27.47
N PRO A 208 3.88 3.61 -28.74
CA PRO A 208 3.33 4.39 -29.86
C PRO A 208 1.79 4.46 -29.74
N ASN A 209 1.21 5.64 -29.98
CA ASN A 209 -0.25 5.84 -29.90
C ASN A 209 -1.04 4.89 -30.82
N GLU A 210 -0.44 4.46 -31.92
CA GLU A 210 -1.07 3.51 -32.85
C GLU A 210 -1.37 2.15 -32.21
N TYR A 211 -0.52 1.68 -31.26
CA TYR A 211 -0.75 0.42 -30.54
C TYR A 211 -2.00 0.49 -29.65
N LEU A 212 -2.35 1.69 -29.17
CA LEU A 212 -3.56 1.93 -28.40
C LEU A 212 -4.79 2.08 -29.30
N THR A 213 -4.70 2.88 -30.37
CA THR A 213 -5.84 3.23 -31.24
C THR A 213 -6.15 2.15 -32.29
N LYS A 214 -5.15 1.36 -32.70
CA LYS A 214 -5.27 0.29 -33.69
C LYS A 214 -4.61 -1.00 -33.18
N PRO A 215 -5.20 -1.68 -32.19
CA PRO A 215 -4.63 -2.89 -31.63
C PRO A 215 -4.38 -3.95 -32.71
N ASP A 216 -3.16 -4.45 -32.78
CA ASP A 216 -2.73 -5.48 -33.72
C ASP A 216 -2.66 -6.85 -33.01
N ALA A 217 -3.38 -7.84 -33.55
CA ALA A 217 -3.41 -9.21 -33.04
C ALA A 217 -2.07 -9.95 -33.11
N THR A 218 -1.10 -9.46 -33.91
CA THR A 218 0.25 -10.04 -34.01
C THR A 218 1.19 -9.55 -32.93
N LYS A 219 0.87 -8.42 -32.25
CA LYS A 219 1.72 -7.80 -31.26
C LYS A 219 1.47 -8.37 -29.85
N THR A 220 2.55 -8.65 -29.15
CA THR A 220 2.52 -9.13 -27.77
C THR A 220 3.38 -8.22 -26.91
N PHE A 221 2.76 -7.48 -25.98
CA PHE A 221 3.46 -6.49 -25.18
C PHE A 221 2.84 -6.27 -23.80
N VAL A 222 3.62 -5.68 -22.92
CA VAL A 222 3.18 -5.10 -21.65
C VAL A 222 3.32 -3.60 -21.71
N TYR A 223 2.27 -2.88 -21.32
CA TYR A 223 2.29 -1.42 -21.19
C TYR A 223 2.14 -1.03 -19.72
N VAL A 224 3.18 -0.38 -19.17
CA VAL A 224 3.17 0.13 -17.79
C VAL A 224 2.83 1.62 -17.81
N ALA A 225 1.75 2.00 -17.14
CA ALA A 225 1.27 3.37 -17.12
C ALA A 225 0.64 3.74 -15.76
N THR A 226 0.58 5.04 -15.48
CA THR A 226 -0.24 5.54 -14.37
C THR A 226 -1.71 5.56 -14.74
N ILE A 227 -2.57 5.46 -13.72
CA ILE A 227 -4.03 5.58 -13.92
C ILE A 227 -4.41 6.94 -14.50
N GLN A 228 -3.72 8.02 -14.06
CA GLN A 228 -3.95 9.38 -14.56
C GLN A 228 -3.62 9.48 -16.04
N ARG A 229 -2.50 8.89 -16.47
CA ARG A 229 -2.13 8.87 -17.90
C ARG A 229 -3.18 8.17 -18.75
N MET A 230 -3.65 7.01 -18.31
CA MET A 230 -4.67 6.26 -19.04
C MET A 230 -6.02 7.00 -19.05
N ALA A 231 -6.39 7.64 -17.94
CA ALA A 231 -7.59 8.46 -17.87
C ALA A 231 -7.53 9.67 -18.81
N ILE A 232 -6.38 10.34 -18.91
CA ILE A 232 -6.18 11.44 -19.89
C ILE A 232 -6.33 10.93 -21.32
N ASN A 233 -5.76 9.78 -21.64
CA ASN A 233 -5.85 9.18 -22.96
C ASN A 233 -7.30 8.78 -23.32
N LEU A 234 -8.13 8.37 -22.37
CA LEU A 234 -9.52 8.00 -22.60
C LEU A 234 -10.48 9.18 -22.59
N LEU A 235 -10.34 10.08 -21.61
CA LEU A 235 -11.34 11.10 -21.29
C LEU A 235 -10.91 12.50 -21.72
N GLY A 236 -9.60 12.72 -21.90
CA GLY A 236 -8.99 14.03 -22.15
C GLY A 236 -8.62 14.75 -20.83
N LYS A 237 -7.75 15.76 -20.94
CA LYS A 237 -7.20 16.52 -19.80
C LYS A 237 -8.28 17.18 -18.93
N ASN A 238 -9.33 17.71 -19.53
CA ASN A 238 -10.39 18.42 -18.81
C ASN A 238 -11.30 17.52 -17.95
N ALA A 239 -11.26 16.21 -18.15
CA ALA A 239 -12.06 15.25 -17.41
C ALA A 239 -11.29 14.65 -16.20
N VAL A 240 -9.98 14.81 -16.17
CA VAL A 240 -9.12 14.39 -15.07
C VAL A 240 -8.82 15.62 -14.23
N PHE A 241 -9.64 15.84 -13.18
CA PHE A 241 -9.39 16.94 -12.24
C PHE A 241 -8.12 16.63 -11.44
N THR A 242 -7.09 17.44 -11.64
CA THR A 242 -5.93 17.50 -10.75
C THR A 242 -6.35 18.21 -9.48
N ASP A 243 -6.27 17.55 -8.35
CA ASP A 243 -6.38 18.19 -7.04
C ASP A 243 -5.27 19.26 -6.94
N GLU A 244 -5.63 20.51 -6.69
CA GLU A 244 -4.68 21.66 -6.59
C GLU A 244 -3.65 21.48 -5.45
N ASN A 245 -3.82 20.46 -4.59
CA ASN A 245 -2.90 20.13 -3.49
C ASN A 245 -1.92 18.98 -3.78
N ASN A 246 -1.98 18.37 -4.96
CA ASN A 246 -0.97 17.44 -5.39
C ASN A 246 -0.07 18.13 -6.42
N ASP A 247 1.15 18.49 -6.03
CA ASP A 247 2.28 18.85 -6.91
C ASP A 247 2.69 17.68 -7.83
N SER A 248 1.73 16.90 -8.30
CA SER A 248 1.94 15.99 -9.40
C SER A 248 2.05 16.82 -10.67
N GLU A 249 3.26 16.87 -11.23
CA GLU A 249 3.51 17.42 -12.56
C GLU A 249 2.36 17.05 -13.50
N VAL A 250 1.73 18.07 -14.10
CA VAL A 250 0.64 17.90 -15.06
C VAL A 250 1.12 16.91 -16.12
N GLU A 251 0.54 15.72 -16.16
CA GLU A 251 0.89 14.74 -17.18
C GLU A 251 0.41 15.28 -18.54
N GLU A 252 1.35 15.45 -19.47
CA GLU A 252 1.03 15.80 -20.86
C GLU A 252 0.50 14.58 -21.59
N GLY A 253 -0.61 14.73 -22.29
CA GLY A 253 -1.20 13.68 -23.10
C GLY A 253 -2.43 14.16 -23.85
N ASP A 254 -2.71 13.52 -24.95
CA ASP A 254 -3.89 13.79 -25.77
C ASP A 254 -4.97 12.74 -25.53
N LYS A 255 -6.23 13.12 -25.75
CA LYS A 255 -7.33 12.17 -25.82
C LYS A 255 -7.15 11.33 -27.09
N LEU A 256 -7.23 10.01 -26.93
CA LEU A 256 -7.09 9.03 -27.99
C LEU A 256 -8.40 8.24 -28.15
N ASP A 257 -8.68 7.81 -29.36
CA ASP A 257 -9.78 6.91 -29.67
C ASP A 257 -9.33 5.47 -29.49
N ILE A 258 -9.34 5.01 -28.23
CA ILE A 258 -8.84 3.68 -27.82
C ILE A 258 -10.03 2.72 -27.84
N PRO A 259 -10.02 1.62 -28.59
CA PRO A 259 -11.11 0.65 -28.57
C PRO A 259 -11.11 -0.18 -27.29
N ILE A 260 -12.28 -0.65 -26.86
CA ILE A 260 -12.48 -1.41 -25.61
C ILE A 260 -11.65 -2.69 -25.52
N HIS A 261 -11.21 -3.22 -26.64
CA HIS A 261 -10.41 -4.46 -26.75
C HIS A 261 -8.91 -4.19 -26.92
N ALA A 262 -8.44 -2.99 -26.60
CA ALA A 262 -7.02 -2.66 -26.71
C ALA A 262 -6.13 -3.55 -25.83
N PHE A 263 -6.67 -4.03 -24.71
CA PHE A 263 -5.97 -4.91 -23.77
C PHE A 263 -6.77 -6.18 -23.47
N ASP A 264 -6.06 -7.27 -23.23
CA ASP A 264 -6.65 -8.56 -22.82
C ASP A 264 -6.76 -8.67 -21.30
N ILE A 265 -5.74 -8.17 -20.62
CA ILE A 265 -5.62 -8.18 -19.16
C ILE A 265 -5.19 -6.79 -18.67
N ILE A 266 -5.80 -6.36 -17.56
CA ILE A 266 -5.40 -5.16 -16.83
C ILE A 266 -5.01 -5.59 -15.42
N ILE A 267 -3.78 -5.27 -15.03
CA ILE A 267 -3.33 -5.40 -13.64
C ILE A 267 -3.39 -4.01 -13.01
N ALA A 268 -4.08 -3.90 -11.90
CA ALA A 268 -4.24 -2.67 -11.13
C ALA A 268 -3.50 -2.81 -9.81
N ASP A 269 -2.28 -2.26 -9.73
CA ASP A 269 -1.50 -2.29 -8.49
C ASP A 269 -1.93 -1.16 -7.56
N GLU A 270 -1.88 -1.43 -6.25
CA GLU A 270 -2.41 -0.57 -5.18
C GLU A 270 -3.86 -0.11 -5.43
N CYS A 271 -4.69 -1.04 -5.95
CA CYS A 271 -6.07 -0.78 -6.39
C CYS A 271 -7.05 -0.36 -5.28
N HIS A 272 -6.60 -0.35 -4.02
CA HIS A 272 -7.32 0.22 -2.88
C HIS A 272 -7.24 1.75 -2.83
N ARG A 273 -6.38 2.38 -3.62
CA ARG A 273 -6.27 3.83 -3.70
C ARG A 273 -7.49 4.42 -4.42
N GLY A 274 -7.91 5.56 -3.97
CA GLY A 274 -9.15 6.19 -4.37
C GLY A 274 -9.93 6.60 -3.13
N TYR A 275 -9.27 7.31 -2.21
CA TYR A 275 -9.89 7.78 -0.96
C TYR A 275 -10.82 8.95 -1.18
N THR A 276 -10.64 9.68 -2.26
CA THR A 276 -11.62 10.66 -2.71
C THR A 276 -12.59 9.98 -3.68
N SER A 277 -13.80 10.41 -3.66
CA SER A 277 -14.85 9.94 -4.58
C SER A 277 -14.48 10.18 -6.06
N GLN A 278 -13.60 11.13 -6.34
CA GLN A 278 -13.10 11.44 -7.69
C GLN A 278 -12.11 10.37 -8.15
N ASP A 279 -11.14 9.99 -7.30
CA ASP A 279 -10.14 8.98 -7.64
C ASP A 279 -10.77 7.60 -7.85
N THR A 280 -11.74 7.21 -7.01
CA THR A 280 -12.48 5.96 -7.18
C THR A 280 -13.24 5.95 -8.50
N ASN A 281 -13.81 7.09 -8.89
CA ASN A 281 -14.49 7.21 -10.18
C ASN A 281 -13.51 7.10 -11.36
N VAL A 282 -12.32 7.70 -11.28
CA VAL A 282 -11.30 7.60 -12.34
C VAL A 282 -10.83 6.16 -12.53
N TRP A 283 -10.46 5.47 -11.45
CA TRP A 283 -10.09 4.07 -11.49
C TRP A 283 -11.19 3.20 -12.08
N ARG A 284 -12.41 3.35 -11.58
CA ARG A 284 -13.56 2.58 -12.04
C ARG A 284 -13.87 2.84 -13.50
N THR A 285 -13.87 4.09 -13.92
CA THR A 285 -14.15 4.48 -15.31
C THR A 285 -13.14 3.86 -16.27
N VAL A 286 -11.83 3.92 -15.95
CA VAL A 286 -10.79 3.32 -16.77
C VAL A 286 -10.92 1.80 -16.81
N LEU A 287 -11.13 1.16 -15.65
CA LEU A 287 -11.26 -0.29 -15.59
C LEU A 287 -12.51 -0.82 -16.28
N GLU A 288 -13.65 -0.13 -16.16
CA GLU A 288 -14.92 -0.54 -16.78
C GLU A 288 -14.95 -0.27 -18.28
N TYR A 289 -14.16 0.68 -18.75
CA TYR A 289 -14.09 0.99 -20.18
C TYR A 289 -13.61 -0.21 -21.02
N PHE A 290 -12.58 -0.91 -20.57
CA PHE A 290 -11.99 -2.02 -21.33
C PHE A 290 -12.69 -3.36 -21.10
N ASP A 291 -12.92 -4.11 -22.17
CA ASP A 291 -13.38 -5.51 -22.11
C ASP A 291 -12.19 -6.45 -21.86
N ALA A 292 -11.48 -6.25 -20.76
CA ALA A 292 -10.33 -7.02 -20.33
C ALA A 292 -10.61 -7.83 -19.04
N ILE A 293 -9.79 -8.81 -18.73
CA ILE A 293 -9.73 -9.43 -17.40
C ILE A 293 -9.01 -8.45 -16.47
N LYS A 294 -9.56 -8.20 -15.26
CA LYS A 294 -9.02 -7.25 -14.28
C LYS A 294 -8.49 -7.99 -13.07
N ILE A 295 -7.21 -7.77 -12.77
CA ILE A 295 -6.51 -8.33 -11.61
C ILE A 295 -6.11 -7.18 -10.71
N GLY A 296 -6.77 -7.04 -9.56
CA GLY A 296 -6.42 -6.07 -8.55
C GLY A 296 -5.35 -6.61 -7.60
N LEU A 297 -4.32 -5.80 -7.32
CA LEU A 297 -3.28 -6.10 -6.34
C LEU A 297 -3.36 -5.07 -5.22
N THR A 298 -3.31 -5.53 -3.97
CA THR A 298 -3.32 -4.63 -2.82
C THR A 298 -2.68 -5.29 -1.60
N ALA A 299 -2.14 -4.50 -0.69
CA ALA A 299 -1.78 -4.99 0.64
C ALA A 299 -3.02 -5.04 1.55
N THR A 300 -3.91 -4.07 1.39
CA THR A 300 -5.02 -3.78 2.30
C THR A 300 -6.30 -3.61 1.50
N PRO A 301 -7.11 -4.69 1.35
CA PRO A 301 -8.37 -4.62 0.61
C PRO A 301 -9.36 -3.67 1.30
N ALA A 302 -9.70 -2.56 0.65
CA ALA A 302 -10.77 -1.67 1.09
C ALA A 302 -12.16 -2.22 0.68
N LEU A 303 -13.24 -1.73 1.33
CA LEU A 303 -14.60 -2.18 0.99
C LEU A 303 -14.96 -1.94 -0.48
N HIS A 304 -14.64 -0.77 -1.01
CA HIS A 304 -14.91 -0.44 -2.42
C HIS A 304 -14.11 -1.33 -3.38
N THR A 305 -12.90 -1.75 -2.97
CA THR A 305 -12.06 -2.68 -3.75
C THR A 305 -12.70 -4.08 -3.76
N ILE A 306 -13.17 -4.55 -2.60
CA ILE A 306 -13.89 -5.82 -2.49
C ILE A 306 -15.23 -5.76 -3.25
N ALA A 307 -15.94 -4.64 -3.18
CA ALA A 307 -17.19 -4.45 -3.92
C ALA A 307 -16.99 -4.50 -5.45
N TYR A 308 -15.82 -4.11 -5.95
CA TYR A 308 -15.51 -4.14 -7.37
C TYR A 308 -14.88 -5.47 -7.86
N PHE A 309 -13.92 -6.02 -7.12
CA PHE A 309 -13.13 -7.19 -7.51
C PHE A 309 -13.62 -8.51 -6.86
N ASP A 310 -14.59 -8.48 -5.96
CA ASP A 310 -14.99 -9.54 -5.04
C ASP A 310 -13.95 -9.84 -3.94
N LYS A 311 -14.24 -10.88 -3.15
CA LYS A 311 -13.30 -11.33 -2.11
C LYS A 311 -11.97 -11.76 -2.71
N PRO A 312 -10.86 -11.52 -2.01
CA PRO A 312 -9.54 -11.95 -2.49
C PRO A 312 -9.51 -13.45 -2.82
N ILE A 313 -9.01 -13.78 -4.01
CA ILE A 313 -8.75 -15.17 -4.44
C ILE A 313 -7.49 -15.73 -3.79
N SER A 314 -6.59 -14.86 -3.36
CA SER A 314 -5.40 -15.22 -2.58
C SER A 314 -5.16 -14.12 -1.54
N ARG A 315 -4.84 -14.53 -0.31
CA ARG A 315 -4.56 -13.62 0.80
C ARG A 315 -3.27 -14.04 1.51
N TYR A 316 -2.36 -13.07 1.68
CA TYR A 316 -1.14 -13.25 2.45
C TYR A 316 -0.90 -12.00 3.31
N PRO A 317 -1.43 -11.97 4.54
CA PRO A 317 -1.37 -10.84 5.45
C PRO A 317 0.03 -10.67 6.06
N ILE A 318 0.23 -9.52 6.73
CA ILE A 318 1.52 -9.16 7.34
C ILE A 318 1.89 -10.14 8.47
N GLU A 319 0.91 -10.60 9.22
CA GLU A 319 1.07 -11.54 10.33
C GLU A 319 1.66 -12.87 9.85
N ASP A 320 1.14 -13.42 8.75
CA ASP A 320 1.66 -14.66 8.16
C ASP A 320 3.10 -14.47 7.66
N ALA A 321 3.40 -13.30 7.07
CA ALA A 321 4.74 -12.99 6.59
C ALA A 321 5.76 -12.81 7.73
N ILE A 322 5.33 -12.31 8.88
CA ILE A 322 6.15 -12.23 10.10
C ILE A 322 6.36 -13.63 10.69
N ILE A 323 5.28 -14.42 10.83
CA ILE A 323 5.32 -15.79 11.35
C ILE A 323 6.25 -16.67 10.51
N GLU A 324 6.15 -16.56 9.18
CA GLU A 324 7.01 -17.29 8.24
C GLU A 324 8.43 -16.71 8.12
N GLY A 325 8.69 -15.59 8.80
CA GLY A 325 10.01 -14.97 8.83
C GLY A 325 10.43 -14.26 7.55
N TYR A 326 9.50 -13.88 6.67
CA TYR A 326 9.79 -13.05 5.50
C TYR A 326 9.79 -11.55 5.80
N LEU A 327 9.10 -11.15 6.86
CA LEU A 327 9.08 -9.78 7.37
C LEU A 327 9.49 -9.77 8.84
N VAL A 328 9.90 -8.60 9.35
CA VAL A 328 10.19 -8.39 10.77
C VAL A 328 9.02 -7.69 11.47
N ASP A 329 8.86 -7.98 12.77
CA ASP A 329 7.86 -7.38 13.62
C ASP A 329 8.34 -6.05 14.22
N TYR A 330 7.48 -5.34 14.95
CA TYR A 330 7.81 -4.06 15.56
C TYR A 330 7.61 -4.02 17.07
N ASN A 331 8.46 -3.24 17.74
CA ASN A 331 8.28 -2.82 19.13
C ASN A 331 7.53 -1.49 19.14
N ALA A 332 6.68 -1.29 20.12
CA ALA A 332 5.92 -0.06 20.27
C ALA A 332 6.45 0.76 21.46
N VAL A 333 6.55 2.07 21.25
CA VAL A 333 6.84 3.06 22.29
C VAL A 333 5.79 4.14 22.21
N LYS A 334 5.11 4.42 23.31
CA LYS A 334 4.24 5.59 23.41
C LYS A 334 5.02 6.78 23.96
N ILE A 335 4.77 7.92 23.38
CA ILE A 335 5.27 9.22 23.87
C ILE A 335 4.07 10.04 24.32
N ASN A 336 4.08 10.37 25.60
CA ASN A 336 3.07 11.17 26.26
C ASN A 336 3.48 12.64 26.18
N SER A 337 2.63 13.46 25.58
CA SER A 337 2.77 14.92 25.54
C SER A 337 1.42 15.54 25.90
N GLY A 338 1.43 16.38 26.94
CA GLY A 338 0.23 17.07 27.39
C GLY A 338 -0.41 17.91 26.28
N ILE A 339 0.41 18.60 25.50
CA ILE A 339 -0.03 19.44 24.38
C ILE A 339 -0.64 18.60 23.25
N ARG A 340 -0.06 17.47 22.92
CA ARG A 340 -0.58 16.58 21.86
C ARG A 340 -1.90 15.95 22.21
N MET A 341 -2.14 15.72 23.49
CA MET A 341 -3.36 15.04 23.98
C MET A 341 -4.48 16.03 24.31
N ASN A 342 -4.16 17.14 24.98
CA ASN A 342 -5.15 18.05 25.53
C ASN A 342 -5.30 19.35 24.72
N GLY A 343 -4.34 19.65 23.84
CA GLY A 343 -4.27 20.92 23.12
C GLY A 343 -3.49 21.99 23.90
N VAL A 344 -3.67 23.23 23.48
CA VAL A 344 -2.97 24.41 24.04
C VAL A 344 -3.99 25.38 24.57
N PHE A 345 -3.81 25.84 25.80
CA PHE A 345 -4.57 26.93 26.39
C PHE A 345 -3.66 28.13 26.57
N LEU A 346 -4.00 29.23 25.93
CA LEU A 346 -3.29 30.52 26.02
C LEU A 346 -4.09 31.47 26.90
N THR A 347 -3.44 32.12 27.85
CA THR A 347 -4.07 33.06 28.79
C THR A 347 -4.10 34.47 28.23
N GLU A 348 -5.02 35.29 28.74
CA GLU A 348 -5.03 36.75 28.50
C GLU A 348 -3.68 37.36 28.88
N GLY A 349 -3.12 38.21 28.02
CA GLY A 349 -1.81 38.83 28.18
C GLY A 349 -0.62 37.97 27.78
N GLU A 350 -0.82 36.71 27.44
CA GLU A 350 0.25 35.81 26.98
C GLU A 350 0.84 36.29 25.63
N GLN A 351 2.18 36.28 25.54
CA GLN A 351 2.87 36.70 24.33
C GLN A 351 2.94 35.54 23.33
N VAL A 352 2.43 35.77 22.12
CA VAL A 352 2.45 34.83 21.02
C VAL A 352 2.95 35.50 19.75
N GLU A 353 3.59 34.71 18.88
CA GLU A 353 3.89 35.16 17.53
C GLU A 353 2.72 34.76 16.60
N LYS A 354 2.16 35.76 15.95
CA LYS A 354 1.13 35.58 14.91
C LYS A 354 1.79 35.63 13.56
N VAL A 355 1.71 34.57 12.82
CA VAL A 355 2.29 34.41 11.50
C VAL A 355 1.20 34.54 10.44
N ASP A 356 1.41 35.40 9.47
CA ASP A 356 0.61 35.47 8.26
C ASP A 356 1.04 34.31 7.34
N THR A 357 0.13 33.37 7.08
CA THR A 357 0.43 32.16 6.32
C THR A 357 0.72 32.42 4.83
N LEU A 358 0.35 33.60 4.31
CA LEU A 358 0.57 33.96 2.91
C LEU A 358 1.91 34.66 2.69
N THR A 359 2.25 35.59 3.59
CA THR A 359 3.45 36.44 3.44
C THR A 359 4.63 35.99 4.29
N GLY A 360 4.39 35.15 5.31
CA GLY A 360 5.40 34.76 6.29
C GLY A 360 5.81 35.85 7.27
N GLN A 361 5.17 37.01 7.23
CA GLN A 361 5.41 38.07 8.20
C GLN A 361 4.88 37.61 9.56
N PHE A 362 5.67 37.84 10.61
CA PHE A 362 5.24 37.57 11.97
C PHE A 362 5.12 38.87 12.76
N GLN A 363 4.17 38.88 13.67
CA GLN A 363 3.96 39.97 14.63
C GLN A 363 3.88 39.34 16.02
N ILE A 364 4.56 39.95 16.97
CA ILE A 364 4.42 39.56 18.37
C ILE A 364 3.18 40.29 18.89
N GLU A 365 2.23 39.53 19.38
CA GLU A 365 0.94 40.00 19.89
C GLU A 365 0.78 39.53 21.34
N ASN A 366 0.37 40.42 22.24
CA ASN A 366 -0.13 39.97 23.54
C ASN A 366 -1.62 39.74 23.38
N LEU A 367 -2.07 38.55 23.77
CA LEU A 367 -3.46 38.17 23.60
C LEU A 367 -4.40 39.06 24.41
N GLU A 368 -5.40 39.61 23.74
CA GLU A 368 -6.45 40.41 24.38
C GLU A 368 -7.45 39.54 25.16
N ASP A 369 -7.66 38.29 24.71
CA ASP A 369 -8.58 37.29 25.26
C ASP A 369 -7.93 35.92 25.37
N GLU A 370 -8.43 35.10 26.30
CA GLU A 370 -8.07 33.68 26.42
C GLU A 370 -8.39 32.91 25.15
N ARG A 371 -7.50 32.01 24.74
CA ARG A 371 -7.71 31.13 23.56
C ARG A 371 -7.38 29.68 23.87
N ALA A 372 -8.31 28.78 23.50
CA ALA A 372 -8.12 27.35 23.60
C ALA A 372 -8.03 26.72 22.21
N TYR A 373 -7.00 25.90 22.02
CA TYR A 373 -6.80 25.10 20.80
C TYR A 373 -6.84 23.63 21.18
N ASN A 374 -7.71 22.85 20.55
CA ASN A 374 -7.77 21.43 20.83
C ASN A 374 -6.61 20.66 20.15
N ALA A 375 -6.40 19.41 20.56
CA ALA A 375 -5.33 18.56 20.06
C ALA A 375 -5.28 18.45 18.51
N THR A 376 -6.43 18.54 17.82
CA THR A 376 -6.48 18.45 16.35
C THR A 376 -6.09 19.73 15.65
N GLU A 377 -6.02 20.84 16.37
CA GLU A 377 -5.63 22.16 15.86
C GLU A 377 -4.13 22.43 16.07
N VAL A 378 -3.47 21.66 16.94
CA VAL A 378 -2.01 21.71 17.12
C VAL A 378 -1.33 21.34 15.80
N GLU A 379 -0.32 22.08 15.42
CA GLU A 379 0.41 22.06 14.15
C GLU A 379 -0.43 22.40 12.90
N ARG A 380 -1.65 22.91 13.11
CA ARG A 380 -2.52 23.40 12.02
C ARG A 380 -2.89 24.86 12.17
N LYS A 381 -3.13 25.32 13.40
CA LYS A 381 -3.47 26.70 13.74
C LYS A 381 -2.49 27.29 14.76
N ILE A 382 -1.87 26.42 15.55
CA ILE A 382 -0.90 26.78 16.58
C ILE A 382 0.20 25.74 16.62
N THR A 383 1.44 26.16 16.89
CA THR A 383 2.57 25.28 17.20
C THR A 383 3.24 25.67 18.51
N VAL A 384 3.83 24.67 19.15
CA VAL A 384 4.64 24.84 20.37
C VAL A 384 6.03 24.23 20.14
N PRO A 385 7.01 25.02 19.65
CA PRO A 385 8.33 24.51 19.29
C PRO A 385 9.07 23.81 20.44
N SER A 386 8.88 24.25 21.68
CA SER A 386 9.44 23.62 22.88
C SER A 386 8.92 22.19 23.06
N SER A 387 7.63 21.93 22.81
CA SER A 387 7.03 20.61 22.85
C SER A 387 7.63 19.68 21.78
N ASN A 388 7.74 20.17 20.54
CA ASN A 388 8.37 19.42 19.45
C ASN A 388 9.82 19.03 19.76
N LYS A 389 10.58 19.95 20.36
CA LYS A 389 11.97 19.69 20.78
C LYS A 389 12.03 18.63 21.88
N LYS A 390 11.19 18.74 22.93
CA LYS A 390 11.13 17.73 24.03
C LYS A 390 10.76 16.34 23.51
N ILE A 391 9.85 16.24 22.52
CA ILE A 391 9.52 14.97 21.89
C ILE A 391 10.74 14.39 21.14
N VAL A 392 11.48 15.24 20.41
CA VAL A 392 12.73 14.81 19.74
C VAL A 392 13.79 14.39 20.74
N GLU A 393 13.93 15.07 21.89
CA GLU A 393 14.84 14.69 22.97
C GLU A 393 14.49 13.31 23.57
N GLU A 394 13.19 12.99 23.73
CA GLU A 394 12.75 11.67 24.15
C GLU A 394 13.11 10.58 23.11
N ILE A 395 12.88 10.83 21.83
CA ILE A 395 13.25 9.92 20.74
C ILE A 395 14.78 9.74 20.69
N ALA A 396 15.55 10.79 20.95
CA ALA A 396 17.00 10.76 20.94
C ALA A 396 17.58 9.78 21.97
N LYS A 397 16.96 9.62 23.13
CA LYS A 397 17.38 8.64 24.14
C LYS A 397 17.39 7.23 23.54
N TYR A 398 16.32 6.84 22.86
CA TYR A 398 16.22 5.53 22.21
C TYR A 398 17.21 5.38 21.04
N CYS A 399 17.41 6.44 20.24
CA CYS A 399 18.39 6.40 19.14
C CYS A 399 19.83 6.19 19.64
N LEU A 400 20.21 6.90 20.72
CA LEU A 400 21.54 6.82 21.31
C LEU A 400 21.77 5.49 22.04
N ASP A 401 20.75 4.98 22.73
CA ASP A 401 20.83 3.67 23.38
C ASP A 401 20.91 2.55 22.34
N PHE A 402 20.15 2.64 21.25
CA PHE A 402 20.22 1.73 20.12
C PHE A 402 21.62 1.74 19.47
N GLU A 403 22.20 2.93 19.26
CA GLU A 403 23.54 3.07 18.69
C GLU A 403 24.61 2.43 19.58
N LYS A 404 24.50 2.56 20.92
CA LYS A 404 25.41 1.89 21.86
C LYS A 404 25.25 0.37 21.81
N GLU A 405 24.02 -0.12 21.67
CA GLU A 405 23.72 -1.55 21.69
C GLU A 405 24.09 -2.24 20.38
N ARG A 406 23.78 -1.61 19.23
CA ARG A 406 23.92 -2.19 17.90
C ARG A 406 25.18 -1.76 17.14
N GLY A 407 25.90 -0.74 17.62
CA GLY A 407 27.11 -0.22 16.98
C GLY A 407 26.87 0.69 15.77
N HIS A 408 25.60 0.99 15.45
CA HIS A 408 25.22 1.92 14.39
C HIS A 408 23.99 2.74 14.78
N PHE A 409 23.87 3.96 14.27
CA PHE A 409 22.71 4.82 14.50
C PHE A 409 21.52 4.35 13.67
N PRO A 410 20.30 4.21 14.24
CA PRO A 410 19.13 3.69 13.52
C PRO A 410 18.66 4.64 12.42
N LYS A 411 18.39 4.12 11.22
CA LYS A 411 17.67 4.90 10.21
C LYS A 411 16.27 5.18 10.70
N THR A 412 15.91 6.46 10.76
CA THR A 412 14.71 6.96 11.39
C THR A 412 13.84 7.73 10.41
N LEU A 413 12.56 7.41 10.33
CA LEU A 413 11.57 8.11 9.53
C LEU A 413 10.55 8.80 10.43
N ILE A 414 10.41 10.11 10.32
CA ILE A 414 9.50 10.92 11.13
C ILE A 414 8.37 11.46 10.25
N PHE A 415 7.14 11.15 10.59
CA PHE A 415 5.95 11.64 9.90
C PHE A 415 5.42 12.92 10.56
N ALA A 416 5.58 14.05 9.87
CA ALA A 416 5.10 15.37 10.28
C ALA A 416 3.63 15.59 9.86
N VAL A 417 2.96 16.53 10.49
CA VAL A 417 1.55 16.91 10.18
C VAL A 417 1.45 17.56 8.81
N ASN A 418 2.33 18.52 8.51
CA ASN A 418 2.31 19.30 7.27
C ASN A 418 3.71 19.80 6.89
N ASP A 419 3.80 20.33 5.66
CA ASP A 419 4.94 21.10 5.14
C ASP A 419 4.39 22.30 4.35
N VAL A 420 3.76 23.23 5.05
CA VAL A 420 3.20 24.47 4.48
C VAL A 420 4.23 25.59 4.61
N SER A 421 4.39 26.39 3.57
CA SER A 421 5.29 27.56 3.61
C SER A 421 5.04 28.41 4.85
N HIS A 422 6.13 28.85 5.49
CA HIS A 422 6.15 29.71 6.70
C HIS A 422 5.63 29.07 8.01
N THR A 423 4.91 27.93 7.95
CA THR A 423 4.33 27.27 9.14
C THR A 423 4.58 25.76 9.12
N SER A 424 5.66 25.33 8.50
CA SER A 424 6.01 23.93 8.30
C SER A 424 6.37 23.23 9.61
N HIS A 425 5.56 22.25 10.00
CA HIS A 425 5.90 21.33 11.10
C HIS A 425 7.13 20.48 10.74
N ALA A 426 7.25 20.11 9.46
CA ALA A 426 8.41 19.35 9.00
C ALA A 426 9.73 20.12 9.18
N ASP A 427 9.77 21.44 8.89
CA ASP A 427 10.96 22.27 9.08
C ASP A 427 11.31 22.44 10.56
N GLN A 428 10.30 22.60 11.42
CA GLN A 428 10.52 22.68 12.87
C GLN A 428 11.15 21.39 13.41
N LEU A 429 10.67 20.23 12.96
CA LEU A 429 11.23 18.94 13.37
C LEU A 429 12.65 18.73 12.84
N VAL A 430 12.96 19.16 11.61
CA VAL A 430 14.33 19.13 11.09
C VAL A 430 15.25 19.99 11.95
N THR A 431 14.82 21.21 12.31
CA THR A 431 15.58 22.10 13.18
C THR A 431 15.79 21.49 14.55
N ALA A 432 14.73 20.98 15.19
CA ALA A 432 14.82 20.33 16.50
C ALA A 432 15.77 19.11 16.47
N CYS A 433 15.69 18.28 15.43
CA CYS A 433 16.59 17.13 15.27
C CYS A 433 18.05 17.56 15.07
N LYS A 434 18.31 18.59 14.26
CA LYS A 434 19.68 19.13 14.08
C LYS A 434 20.27 19.66 15.39
N GLU A 435 19.47 20.38 16.17
CA GLU A 435 19.90 20.89 17.48
C GLU A 435 20.18 19.77 18.49
N VAL A 436 19.27 18.79 18.60
CA VAL A 436 19.36 17.73 19.60
C VAL A 436 20.50 16.74 19.29
N PHE A 437 20.64 16.33 18.03
CA PHE A 437 21.68 15.35 17.66
C PHE A 437 23.03 15.98 17.37
N ASN A 438 23.07 17.20 16.85
CA ASN A 438 24.30 17.97 16.53
C ASN A 438 25.36 17.17 15.74
N ARG A 439 24.92 16.47 14.65
CA ARG A 439 25.78 15.56 13.85
C ARG A 439 25.98 16.00 12.38
N GLY A 440 25.85 17.30 12.12
CA GLY A 440 26.04 17.87 10.78
C GLY A 440 24.75 17.96 9.95
N ASP A 441 24.84 18.70 8.83
CA ASP A 441 23.68 19.08 8.04
C ASP A 441 23.05 17.94 7.26
N ASP A 442 23.86 17.01 6.78
CA ASP A 442 23.40 15.85 5.98
C ASP A 442 22.79 14.73 6.82
N PHE A 443 22.93 14.81 8.16
CA PHE A 443 22.42 13.80 9.08
C PHE A 443 20.90 13.78 9.15
N VAL A 444 20.26 14.96 9.06
CA VAL A 444 18.80 15.13 9.10
C VAL A 444 18.33 15.87 7.86
N VAL A 445 17.40 15.26 7.10
CA VAL A 445 16.93 15.82 5.83
C VAL A 445 15.41 15.82 5.77
N LYS A 446 14.84 16.90 5.20
CA LYS A 446 13.42 16.95 4.82
C LYS A 446 13.21 16.34 3.44
N ILE A 447 12.22 15.43 3.32
CA ILE A 447 11.77 14.86 2.06
C ILE A 447 10.24 14.92 1.99
N THR A 448 9.74 15.91 1.27
CA THR A 448 8.30 16.14 1.06
C THR A 448 8.02 16.43 -0.42
N GLY A 449 6.76 16.45 -0.81
CA GLY A 449 6.34 16.87 -2.15
C GLY A 449 6.32 18.39 -2.38
N ASN A 450 6.76 19.19 -1.41
CA ASN A 450 6.77 20.64 -1.55
C ASN A 450 7.81 21.08 -2.59
N ALA A 451 7.46 22.05 -3.44
CA ALA A 451 8.33 22.60 -4.49
C ALA A 451 9.67 23.16 -3.95
N ASN A 452 9.73 23.52 -2.66
CA ASN A 452 10.93 23.99 -1.99
C ASN A 452 11.94 22.87 -1.67
N VAL A 453 11.58 21.61 -1.84
CA VAL A 453 12.48 20.46 -1.65
C VAL A 453 13.18 20.14 -2.96
N ASP A 454 14.45 20.50 -3.06
CA ASP A 454 15.25 20.15 -4.23
C ASP A 454 15.42 18.62 -4.35
N ARG A 455 15.12 18.08 -5.53
CA ARG A 455 15.30 16.67 -5.93
C ARG A 455 14.88 15.64 -4.88
N PRO A 456 13.60 15.57 -4.49
CA PRO A 456 13.14 14.68 -3.42
C PRO A 456 13.42 13.20 -3.72
N LEU A 457 13.31 12.75 -4.96
CA LEU A 457 13.60 11.36 -5.36
C LEU A 457 15.08 11.01 -5.16
N GLN A 458 15.99 11.92 -5.44
CA GLN A 458 17.43 11.71 -5.21
C GLN A 458 17.73 11.61 -3.70
N LYS A 459 17.07 12.44 -2.87
CA LYS A 459 17.21 12.35 -1.40
C LYS A 459 16.68 11.03 -0.86
N ILE A 460 15.59 10.50 -1.42
CA ILE A 460 15.08 9.17 -1.09
C ILE A 460 16.13 8.09 -1.41
N LYS A 461 16.77 8.16 -2.58
CA LYS A 461 17.82 7.23 -2.98
C LYS A 461 19.03 7.30 -2.03
N MET A 462 19.41 8.51 -1.62
CA MET A 462 20.49 8.70 -0.62
C MET A 462 20.09 8.05 0.71
N PHE A 463 18.87 8.28 1.21
CA PHE A 463 18.38 7.69 2.45
C PHE A 463 18.35 6.16 2.40
N ARG A 464 18.02 5.58 1.25
CA ARG A 464 18.02 4.13 1.05
C ARG A 464 19.44 3.55 1.02
N ASN A 465 20.33 4.12 0.19
CA ASN A 465 21.55 3.45 -0.26
C ASN A 465 22.83 3.96 0.42
N ARG A 466 22.79 5.11 1.09
CA ARG A 466 23.97 5.71 1.74
C ARG A 466 23.89 5.63 3.26
N PRO A 467 25.01 5.69 3.97
CA PRO A 467 25.03 5.79 5.43
C PRO A 467 24.21 6.98 5.95
N GLU A 468 24.28 8.11 5.28
CA GLU A 468 23.52 9.34 5.56
C GLU A 468 22.61 9.71 4.39
N PRO A 469 21.47 10.35 4.68
CA PRO A 469 20.96 10.79 6.00
C PRO A 469 20.55 9.64 6.90
N LYS A 470 20.63 9.87 8.23
CA LYS A 470 20.13 8.93 9.26
C LYS A 470 18.68 9.19 9.64
N ILE A 471 18.27 10.45 9.63
CA ILE A 471 16.92 10.87 9.99
C ILE A 471 16.29 11.57 8.79
N VAL A 472 15.08 11.16 8.43
CA VAL A 472 14.27 11.81 7.41
C VAL A 472 12.94 12.25 8.00
N VAL A 473 12.59 13.51 7.78
CA VAL A 473 11.27 14.07 8.12
C VAL A 473 10.44 14.17 6.84
N THR A 474 9.25 13.60 6.85
CA THR A 474 8.33 13.56 5.70
C THR A 474 6.89 13.83 6.12
N VAL A 475 6.04 14.16 5.14
CA VAL A 475 4.58 14.24 5.36
C VAL A 475 3.90 13.03 4.72
N ASP A 476 3.94 12.89 3.41
CA ASP A 476 3.24 11.82 2.67
C ASP A 476 4.12 11.05 1.69
N MET A 477 5.24 11.62 1.25
CA MET A 477 6.03 11.09 0.13
C MET A 477 6.59 9.69 0.37
N LEU A 478 6.99 9.38 1.60
CA LEU A 478 7.55 8.09 2.00
C LEU A 478 6.53 7.11 2.56
N SER A 479 5.24 7.48 2.60
CA SER A 479 4.18 6.57 3.03
C SER A 479 3.98 5.41 2.05
N THR A 480 4.30 5.61 0.76
CA THR A 480 4.06 4.62 -0.29
C THR A 480 5.18 4.60 -1.33
N GLY A 481 5.42 3.43 -1.93
CA GLY A 481 6.27 3.29 -3.12
C GLY A 481 7.78 3.32 -2.91
N VAL A 482 8.27 3.45 -1.68
CA VAL A 482 9.72 3.47 -1.40
C VAL A 482 10.11 2.26 -0.56
N ASP A 483 11.18 1.57 -0.91
CA ASP A 483 11.73 0.45 -0.18
C ASP A 483 13.02 0.87 0.53
N ILE A 484 13.03 0.80 1.87
CA ILE A 484 14.19 1.14 2.71
C ILE A 484 14.41 0.00 3.71
N PRO A 485 15.14 -1.07 3.33
CA PRO A 485 15.32 -2.24 4.20
C PRO A 485 15.93 -1.91 5.56
N ALA A 486 16.89 -1.00 5.58
CA ALA A 486 17.59 -0.57 6.79
C ALA A 486 16.79 0.40 7.69
N LEU A 487 15.49 0.62 7.45
CA LEU A 487 14.66 1.48 8.29
C LEU A 487 14.33 0.78 9.62
N GLU A 488 14.76 1.35 10.73
CA GLU A 488 14.66 0.75 12.07
C GLU A 488 13.72 1.51 13.00
N PHE A 489 13.56 2.84 12.81
CA PHE A 489 12.65 3.64 13.63
C PHE A 489 11.64 4.38 12.78
N ILE A 490 10.36 4.33 13.19
CA ILE A 490 9.25 5.07 12.57
C ILE A 490 8.56 5.88 13.67
N VAL A 491 8.47 7.20 13.46
CA VAL A 491 7.90 8.13 14.43
C VAL A 491 6.63 8.78 13.86
N PHE A 492 5.54 8.61 14.55
CA PHE A 492 4.26 9.22 14.20
C PHE A 492 4.02 10.49 15.02
N LEU A 493 4.33 11.65 14.43
CA LEU A 493 4.00 12.98 14.95
C LEU A 493 2.77 13.57 14.26
N ARG A 494 2.08 12.77 13.46
CA ARG A 494 0.80 13.12 12.84
C ARG A 494 -0.29 12.10 13.21
N PRO A 495 -1.54 12.53 13.44
CA PRO A 495 -2.65 11.59 13.60
C PRO A 495 -2.90 10.84 12.29
N VAL A 496 -3.02 9.53 12.37
CA VAL A 496 -3.36 8.66 11.24
C VAL A 496 -4.79 8.15 11.46
N LYS A 497 -5.69 8.45 10.54
CA LYS A 497 -7.12 8.07 10.63
C LYS A 497 -7.45 6.84 9.78
N SER A 498 -6.62 6.51 8.80
CA SER A 498 -6.83 5.41 7.87
C SER A 498 -5.96 4.21 8.23
N ARG A 499 -6.57 3.03 8.41
CA ARG A 499 -5.83 1.78 8.61
C ARG A 499 -4.90 1.48 7.44
N ILE A 500 -5.36 1.72 6.24
CA ILE A 500 -4.59 1.47 5.03
C ILE A 500 -3.30 2.30 5.05
N LEU A 501 -3.41 3.59 5.39
CA LEU A 501 -2.25 4.47 5.51
C LEU A 501 -1.32 4.02 6.64
N TRP A 502 -1.87 3.61 7.78
CA TRP A 502 -1.11 3.05 8.90
C TRP A 502 -0.32 1.81 8.48
N GLU A 503 -0.97 0.80 7.89
CA GLU A 503 -0.32 -0.43 7.43
C GLU A 503 0.73 -0.16 6.35
N GLN A 504 0.50 0.81 5.47
CA GLN A 504 1.49 1.24 4.48
C GLN A 504 2.73 1.90 5.10
N MET A 505 2.53 2.76 6.11
CA MET A 505 3.60 3.40 6.85
C MET A 505 4.40 2.38 7.66
N LEU A 506 3.73 1.48 8.39
CA LEU A 506 4.36 0.37 9.11
C LEU A 506 5.13 -0.56 8.16
N GLY A 507 4.56 -0.87 7.02
CA GLY A 507 5.16 -1.72 6.01
C GLY A 507 6.53 -1.22 5.48
N ARG A 508 6.91 0.03 5.78
CA ARG A 508 8.26 0.52 5.49
C ARG A 508 9.32 -0.07 6.40
N GLY A 509 8.97 -0.30 7.67
CA GLY A 509 9.86 -0.89 8.67
C GLY A 509 9.96 -2.41 8.63
N THR A 510 9.01 -3.10 8.01
CA THR A 510 8.90 -4.57 8.11
C THR A 510 9.94 -5.35 7.30
N ARG A 511 10.74 -4.69 6.46
CA ARG A 511 11.75 -5.37 5.64
C ARG A 511 12.87 -5.94 6.50
N LYS A 512 13.30 -7.15 6.15
CA LYS A 512 14.57 -7.67 6.64
C LYS A 512 15.73 -6.89 6.05
N CYS A 513 16.81 -6.76 6.81
CA CYS A 513 18.07 -6.21 6.34
C CYS A 513 19.21 -7.02 6.97
N PRO A 514 19.69 -8.07 6.29
CA PRO A 514 20.75 -8.93 6.81
C PRO A 514 22.05 -8.17 7.12
N ASP A 515 22.39 -7.17 6.31
CA ASP A 515 23.61 -6.37 6.45
C ASP A 515 23.77 -5.71 7.83
N ILE A 516 22.65 -5.45 8.52
CA ILE A 516 22.62 -4.85 9.86
C ILE A 516 21.98 -5.78 10.90
N ASN A 517 21.77 -7.05 10.58
CA ASN A 517 21.11 -8.02 11.42
C ASN A 517 19.77 -7.52 11.99
N LYS A 518 18.97 -6.88 11.14
CA LYS A 518 17.68 -6.32 11.53
C LYS A 518 16.67 -7.42 11.83
N ASP A 519 16.27 -7.53 13.09
CA ASP A 519 15.32 -8.51 13.62
C ASP A 519 13.95 -7.91 13.98
N SER A 520 13.90 -6.59 14.15
CA SER A 520 12.69 -5.83 14.48
C SER A 520 12.87 -4.36 14.09
N PHE A 521 11.81 -3.57 14.23
CA PHE A 521 11.88 -2.11 14.15
C PHE A 521 11.04 -1.49 15.27
N THR A 522 11.24 -0.21 15.57
CA THR A 522 10.53 0.47 16.65
C THR A 522 9.58 1.52 16.10
N VAL A 523 8.34 1.51 16.58
CA VAL A 523 7.30 2.48 16.27
C VAL A 523 7.10 3.40 17.47
N PHE A 524 7.23 4.69 17.25
CA PHE A 524 6.94 5.72 18.25
C PHE A 524 5.57 6.35 17.96
N ASP A 525 4.64 6.19 18.88
CA ASP A 525 3.31 6.80 18.86
C ASP A 525 3.30 8.03 19.76
N CYS A 526 3.37 9.22 19.17
CA CYS A 526 3.37 10.48 19.91
C CYS A 526 1.96 10.97 20.30
N PHE A 527 0.99 10.05 20.40
CA PHE A 527 -0.39 10.32 20.82
C PHE A 527 -0.80 9.40 22.00
N ASP A 528 0.10 9.22 22.95
CA ASP A 528 -0.09 8.40 24.17
C ASP A 528 -0.51 6.94 23.87
N GLY A 529 -0.02 6.37 22.78
CA GLY A 529 -0.34 5.00 22.39
C GLY A 529 -1.73 4.84 21.75
N THR A 530 -2.48 5.92 21.55
CA THR A 530 -3.84 5.85 20.99
C THR A 530 -3.87 5.34 19.56
N LEU A 531 -2.85 5.63 18.74
CA LEU A 531 -2.74 5.08 17.38
C LEU A 531 -2.51 3.58 17.42
N ILE A 532 -1.57 3.12 18.27
CA ILE A 532 -1.27 1.69 18.42
C ILE A 532 -2.48 0.94 18.93
N ALA A 533 -3.17 1.45 19.96
CA ALA A 533 -4.38 0.86 20.51
C ALA A 533 -5.50 0.77 19.47
N TYR A 534 -5.76 1.88 18.74
CA TYR A 534 -6.79 1.93 17.71
C TYR A 534 -6.58 0.91 16.59
N PHE A 535 -5.32 0.69 16.17
CA PHE A 535 -5.02 -0.21 15.06
C PHE A 535 -4.71 -1.66 15.48
N LYS A 536 -4.41 -1.93 16.76
CA LYS A 536 -4.33 -3.29 17.32
C LYS A 536 -5.72 -3.91 17.54
N ASP A 537 -6.72 -3.10 17.85
CA ASP A 537 -8.09 -3.60 18.04
C ASP A 537 -8.79 -3.85 16.70
N VAL A 538 -8.80 -5.11 16.29
CA VAL A 538 -9.47 -5.59 15.07
C VAL A 538 -11.00 -5.45 15.15
N SER A 539 -11.58 -5.35 16.36
CA SER A 539 -13.04 -5.26 16.56
C SER A 539 -13.59 -3.85 16.31
N ASN A 540 -12.77 -2.81 16.40
CA ASN A 540 -13.15 -1.42 16.16
C ASN A 540 -13.27 -1.03 14.69
N PHE A 541 -13.22 -2.01 13.76
CA PHE A 541 -13.51 -1.77 12.35
C PHE A 541 -14.98 -1.41 12.11
N LYS A 542 -15.40 -0.25 12.54
CA LYS A 542 -16.41 0.51 11.81
C LYS A 542 -15.71 1.09 10.60
N PHE A 543 -15.92 0.43 9.46
CA PHE A 543 -15.56 1.00 8.17
C PHE A 543 -16.03 2.46 8.14
N GLU A 544 -15.08 3.40 7.94
CA GLU A 544 -15.53 4.73 7.54
C GLU A 544 -16.36 4.52 6.28
N PRO A 545 -17.64 4.94 6.27
CA PRO A 545 -18.39 4.95 5.03
C PRO A 545 -17.56 5.78 4.05
N PRO A 546 -17.42 5.35 2.78
CA PRO A 546 -16.73 6.15 1.78
C PRO A 546 -17.32 7.54 1.86
N GLY A 547 -16.46 8.55 2.09
CA GLY A 547 -16.90 9.93 2.15
C GLY A 547 -17.78 10.15 0.94
N THR A 548 -19.00 10.64 1.14
CA THR A 548 -19.97 10.85 0.05
C THR A 548 -19.26 11.63 -1.04
N PRO A 549 -19.25 11.14 -2.31
CA PRO A 549 -18.53 11.78 -3.38
C PRO A 549 -18.82 13.28 -3.42
N SER A 550 -17.78 14.10 -3.35
CA SER A 550 -17.98 15.52 -3.57
C SER A 550 -18.14 15.75 -5.08
N VAL A 551 -19.35 15.57 -5.57
CA VAL A 551 -19.69 15.90 -6.96
C VAL A 551 -19.26 17.34 -7.23
N PRO A 552 -18.53 17.66 -8.32
CA PRO A 552 -18.14 19.03 -8.65
C PRO A 552 -19.36 19.99 -8.62
N ILE A 553 -19.14 21.21 -8.20
CA ILE A 553 -20.24 22.20 -8.09
C ILE A 553 -20.92 22.41 -9.45
N GLU A 554 -20.16 22.41 -10.52
CA GLU A 554 -20.62 22.51 -11.90
C GLU A 554 -21.53 21.34 -12.30
N GLU A 555 -21.16 20.14 -11.87
CA GLU A 555 -21.95 18.94 -12.12
C GLU A 555 -23.26 18.93 -11.30
N ILE A 556 -23.24 19.43 -10.07
CA ILE A 556 -24.46 19.63 -9.26
C ILE A 556 -25.39 20.61 -9.96
N ILE A 557 -24.85 21.75 -10.44
CA ILE A 557 -25.62 22.75 -11.19
C ILE A 557 -26.19 22.13 -12.48
N ARG A 558 -25.40 21.34 -13.21
CA ARG A 558 -25.86 20.63 -14.42
C ARG A 558 -27.03 19.68 -14.08
N ARG A 559 -26.92 18.90 -13.01
CA ARG A 559 -27.98 17.98 -12.56
C ARG A 559 -29.26 18.70 -12.16
N ILE A 560 -29.14 19.83 -11.48
CA ILE A 560 -30.28 20.70 -11.18
C ILE A 560 -30.95 21.19 -12.46
N ASN A 561 -30.14 21.62 -13.44
CA ASN A 561 -30.65 22.06 -14.76
C ASN A 561 -31.40 20.95 -15.50
N ASN A 562 -30.84 19.74 -15.53
CA ASN A 562 -31.39 18.60 -16.24
C ASN A 562 -32.51 17.86 -15.49
N ASN A 563 -32.94 18.35 -14.33
CA ASN A 563 -33.93 17.68 -13.45
C ASN A 563 -33.51 16.27 -12.94
N GLU A 564 -32.21 16.05 -12.80
CA GLU A 564 -31.67 14.81 -12.24
C GLU A 564 -31.67 14.96 -10.71
N ASP A 565 -32.58 14.30 -9.98
CA ASP A 565 -32.74 14.42 -8.53
C ASP A 565 -32.62 15.87 -8.03
N ARG A 566 -33.37 16.78 -8.67
CA ARG A 566 -33.24 18.24 -8.49
C ARG A 566 -33.32 18.66 -7.02
N GLU A 567 -34.24 18.12 -6.26
CA GLU A 567 -34.40 18.47 -4.86
C GLU A 567 -33.18 18.08 -4.02
N TYR A 568 -32.66 16.88 -4.21
CA TYR A 568 -31.43 16.40 -3.54
C TYR A 568 -30.23 17.28 -3.93
N ASN A 569 -30.00 17.48 -5.23
CA ASN A 569 -28.86 18.26 -5.72
C ASN A 569 -28.97 19.74 -5.30
N THR A 570 -30.15 20.30 -5.20
CA THR A 570 -30.39 21.65 -4.65
C THR A 570 -29.95 21.71 -3.19
N ASN A 571 -30.33 20.75 -2.36
CA ASN A 571 -29.94 20.70 -0.97
C ASN A 571 -28.43 20.52 -0.79
N VAL A 572 -27.76 19.77 -1.66
CA VAL A 572 -26.30 19.63 -1.69
C VAL A 572 -25.64 20.97 -2.04
N LEU A 573 -26.15 21.68 -3.05
CA LEU A 573 -25.65 23.00 -3.44
C LEU A 573 -25.82 24.02 -2.30
N VAL A 574 -26.99 24.07 -1.65
CA VAL A 574 -27.23 24.95 -0.48
C VAL A 574 -26.20 24.70 0.62
N LYS A 575 -25.92 23.45 0.95
CA LYS A 575 -24.91 23.11 1.98
C LYS A 575 -23.50 23.62 1.58
N ARG A 576 -23.15 23.54 0.29
CA ARG A 576 -21.86 24.04 -0.22
C ARG A 576 -21.78 25.55 -0.19
N LEU A 577 -22.80 26.25 -0.66
CA LEU A 577 -22.83 27.71 -0.63
C LEU A 577 -22.71 28.23 0.80
N ARG A 578 -23.36 27.60 1.79
CA ARG A 578 -23.21 27.96 3.21
C ARG A 578 -21.79 27.69 3.76
N ARG A 579 -21.08 26.68 3.26
CA ARG A 579 -19.66 26.49 3.62
C ARG A 579 -18.78 27.59 3.05
N ILE A 580 -19.04 28.00 1.80
CA ILE A 580 -18.33 29.11 1.17
C ILE A 580 -18.57 30.39 1.95
N GLU A 581 -19.83 30.68 2.33
CA GLU A 581 -20.18 31.81 3.16
C GLU A 581 -19.35 31.90 4.45
N LYS A 582 -19.22 30.80 5.16
CA LYS A 582 -18.46 30.70 6.42
C LYS A 582 -16.94 30.88 6.24
N SER A 583 -16.41 30.57 5.08
CA SER A 583 -14.96 30.49 4.81
C SER A 583 -14.45 31.58 3.86
N MET A 584 -15.31 32.53 3.40
CA MET A 584 -14.90 33.60 2.51
C MET A 584 -14.47 34.86 3.25
N SER A 585 -13.57 35.65 2.62
CA SER A 585 -13.16 36.96 3.11
C SER A 585 -14.24 38.01 2.86
N SER A 586 -14.09 39.17 3.49
CA SER A 586 -14.95 40.33 3.24
C SER A 586 -14.88 40.78 1.79
N GLU A 587 -13.71 40.70 1.16
CA GLU A 587 -13.51 41.02 -0.25
C GLU A 587 -14.29 40.04 -1.16
N ALA A 588 -14.19 38.73 -0.91
CA ALA A 588 -14.95 37.73 -1.63
C ALA A 588 -16.47 37.93 -1.48
N ARG A 589 -16.95 38.41 -0.34
CA ARG A 589 -18.39 38.76 -0.19
C ARG A 589 -18.80 39.84 -1.19
N THR A 590 -17.96 40.85 -1.40
CA THR A 590 -18.21 41.91 -2.40
C THR A 590 -18.20 41.35 -3.82
N ASP A 591 -17.26 40.42 -4.12
CA ASP A 591 -17.18 39.78 -5.43
C ASP A 591 -18.44 38.96 -5.72
N PHE A 592 -18.94 38.20 -4.75
CA PHE A 592 -20.17 37.41 -4.90
C PHE A 592 -21.43 38.28 -5.06
N ALA A 593 -21.46 39.44 -4.41
CA ALA A 593 -22.59 40.37 -4.48
C ALA A 593 -22.92 40.85 -5.90
N VAL A 594 -21.92 40.83 -6.80
CA VAL A 594 -22.11 41.22 -8.21
C VAL A 594 -23.01 40.25 -8.97
N TYR A 595 -23.05 38.99 -8.57
CA TYR A 595 -23.74 37.91 -9.33
C TYR A 595 -25.11 37.53 -8.74
N ILE A 596 -25.36 37.85 -7.48
CA ILE A 596 -26.55 37.36 -6.74
C ILE A 596 -27.50 38.52 -6.40
N PRO A 597 -28.85 38.36 -6.52
CA PRO A 597 -29.80 39.45 -6.43
C PRO A 597 -29.78 40.21 -5.10
N GLU A 598 -29.51 39.52 -4.00
CA GLU A 598 -29.56 40.05 -2.65
C GLU A 598 -28.16 40.50 -2.12
N GLY A 599 -27.13 40.32 -2.96
CA GLY A 599 -25.74 40.64 -2.57
C GLY A 599 -25.14 39.75 -1.49
N ASP A 600 -25.87 38.77 -0.97
CA ASP A 600 -25.48 37.87 0.11
C ASP A 600 -25.62 36.38 -0.28
N ILE A 601 -24.50 35.66 -0.32
CA ILE A 601 -24.48 34.24 -0.70
C ILE A 601 -25.21 33.33 0.31
N GLY A 602 -25.26 33.72 1.60
CA GLY A 602 -25.97 32.97 2.63
C GLY A 602 -27.49 33.10 2.47
N MET A 603 -27.97 34.32 2.20
CA MET A 603 -29.37 34.55 1.85
C MET A 603 -29.74 33.87 0.52
N PHE A 604 -28.88 33.97 -0.49
CA PHE A 604 -29.08 33.28 -1.76
C PHE A 604 -29.15 31.76 -1.56
N ALA A 605 -28.25 31.17 -0.77
CA ALA A 605 -28.26 29.73 -0.45
C ALA A 605 -29.56 29.34 0.29
N THR A 606 -30.04 30.16 1.21
CA THR A 606 -31.27 29.88 1.97
C THR A 606 -32.50 29.91 1.06
N ASN A 607 -32.56 30.89 0.16
CA ASN A 607 -33.70 31.11 -0.74
C ASN A 607 -33.65 30.24 -2.01
N LEU A 608 -32.51 29.60 -2.32
CA LEU A 608 -32.29 28.87 -3.56
C LEU A 608 -33.39 27.83 -3.90
N PRO A 609 -33.88 27.01 -2.95
CA PRO A 609 -34.97 26.05 -3.25
C PRO A 609 -36.28 26.75 -3.70
N GLN A 610 -36.55 27.96 -3.12
CA GLN A 610 -37.75 28.72 -3.49
C GLN A 610 -37.55 29.51 -4.79
N LEU A 611 -36.36 30.06 -5.03
CA LEU A 611 -36.00 30.73 -6.27
C LEU A 611 -36.08 29.78 -7.47
N LEU A 612 -35.63 28.54 -7.33
CA LEU A 612 -35.75 27.51 -8.39
C LEU A 612 -37.22 27.12 -8.65
N LYS A 613 -38.12 27.20 -7.66
CA LYS A 613 -39.56 26.95 -7.85
C LYS A 613 -40.26 28.15 -8.44
N ARG A 614 -39.88 29.38 -8.09
CA ARG A 614 -40.54 30.63 -8.49
C ARG A 614 -40.12 31.08 -9.87
N ASP A 615 -38.82 31.09 -10.16
CA ASP A 615 -38.22 31.51 -11.42
C ASP A 615 -36.99 30.67 -11.73
N PHE A 616 -37.22 29.47 -12.30
CA PHE A 616 -36.16 28.54 -12.67
C PHE A 616 -35.18 29.14 -13.68
N GLY A 617 -35.70 29.85 -14.69
CA GLY A 617 -34.89 30.38 -15.79
C GLY A 617 -33.90 31.45 -15.31
N ALA A 618 -34.36 32.41 -14.53
CA ALA A 618 -33.48 33.45 -13.97
C ALA A 618 -32.48 32.88 -12.97
N THR A 619 -32.88 31.96 -12.11
CA THR A 619 -32.01 31.32 -11.15
C THR A 619 -30.91 30.50 -11.84
N MET A 620 -31.24 29.69 -12.83
CA MET A 620 -30.28 28.93 -13.61
C MET A 620 -29.33 29.80 -14.44
N LYS A 621 -29.77 30.99 -14.88
CA LYS A 621 -28.88 31.95 -15.53
C LYS A 621 -27.76 32.42 -14.62
N ILE A 622 -28.03 32.59 -13.33
CA ILE A 622 -27.02 32.94 -12.34
C ILE A 622 -26.10 31.74 -12.10
N LEU A 623 -26.66 30.57 -11.82
CA LEU A 623 -25.90 29.36 -11.54
C LEU A 623 -25.03 28.89 -12.72
N ASN A 624 -25.46 29.08 -13.96
CA ASN A 624 -24.72 28.72 -15.16
C ASN A 624 -23.73 29.81 -15.63
N ASN A 625 -23.67 30.96 -14.95
CA ASN A 625 -22.69 31.99 -15.24
C ASN A 625 -21.27 31.45 -14.95
N LYS A 626 -20.41 31.46 -15.96
CA LYS A 626 -19.04 30.88 -15.85
C LYS A 626 -18.14 31.61 -14.89
N ASP A 627 -18.28 32.93 -14.80
CA ASP A 627 -17.49 33.72 -13.87
C ASP A 627 -17.94 33.49 -12.42
N PHE A 628 -19.25 33.32 -12.19
CA PHE A 628 -19.78 32.92 -10.89
C PHE A 628 -19.30 31.54 -10.49
N GLN A 629 -19.33 30.55 -11.40
CA GLN A 629 -18.82 29.19 -11.14
C GLN A 629 -17.33 29.22 -10.83
N LYS A 630 -16.54 30.01 -11.57
CA LYS A 630 -15.11 30.20 -11.30
C LYS A 630 -14.87 30.83 -9.93
N LEU A 631 -15.68 31.83 -9.55
CA LEU A 631 -15.60 32.47 -8.24
C LEU A 631 -15.92 31.48 -7.11
N LEU A 632 -16.92 30.59 -7.29
CA LEU A 632 -17.24 29.54 -6.32
C LEU A 632 -16.07 28.57 -6.06
N LEU A 633 -15.18 28.39 -7.03
CA LEU A 633 -14.00 27.52 -6.90
C LEU A 633 -12.78 28.25 -6.35
N SER A 634 -12.61 29.54 -6.66
CA SER A 634 -11.38 30.31 -6.41
C SER A 634 -11.58 31.58 -5.56
N TYR A 635 -12.59 31.62 -4.69
CA TYR A 635 -12.86 32.79 -3.83
C TYR A 635 -11.76 33.03 -2.79
N LYS A 636 -11.50 34.29 -2.48
CA LYS A 636 -10.52 34.67 -1.47
C LYS A 636 -11.02 34.31 -0.07
N ARG A 637 -10.14 33.62 0.68
CA ARG A 637 -10.36 33.31 2.09
C ARG A 637 -9.66 34.31 2.98
N PRO A 638 -10.15 34.57 4.21
CA PRO A 638 -9.41 35.42 5.15
C PRO A 638 -8.06 34.75 5.44
N PRO A 639 -6.98 35.50 5.62
CA PRO A 639 -5.71 34.94 6.02
C PRO A 639 -5.91 34.16 7.32
N VAL A 640 -5.54 32.89 7.31
CA VAL A 640 -5.59 32.06 8.52
C VAL A 640 -4.39 32.45 9.36
N SER A 641 -4.64 33.11 10.49
CA SER A 641 -3.59 33.41 11.44
C SER A 641 -3.10 32.13 12.07
N PHE A 642 -1.80 31.90 11.99
CA PHE A 642 -1.11 30.80 12.64
C PHE A 642 -0.35 31.36 13.85
N TYR A 643 -0.44 30.66 14.98
CA TYR A 643 0.18 31.11 16.22
C TYR A 643 1.36 30.24 16.60
N VAL A 644 2.45 30.87 17.09
CA VAL A 644 3.61 30.19 17.67
C VAL A 644 3.70 30.55 19.13
N ALA A 645 3.44 29.60 20.01
CA ALA A 645 3.52 29.76 21.46
C ALA A 645 4.89 29.27 21.95
N ARG A 646 5.83 30.20 22.20
CA ARG A 646 7.20 29.87 22.60
C ARG A 646 7.34 29.64 24.10
N GLU A 647 6.52 30.28 24.90
CA GLU A 647 6.60 30.25 26.36
C GLU A 647 5.84 29.08 26.97
N GLN A 648 5.05 28.36 26.18
CA GLN A 648 4.32 27.20 26.65
C GLN A 648 5.28 26.04 26.97
N GLU A 649 5.13 25.46 28.16
CA GLU A 649 5.86 24.28 28.57
C GLU A 649 5.03 23.02 28.36
N ASP A 650 5.69 21.94 27.94
CA ASP A 650 5.08 20.60 27.81
C ASP A 650 5.78 19.62 28.75
N THR A 651 5.03 18.68 29.26
CA THR A 651 5.58 17.53 29.97
C THR A 651 5.58 16.35 29.01
N VAL A 652 6.79 15.92 28.62
CA VAL A 652 6.97 14.82 27.67
C VAL A 652 7.75 13.69 28.37
N TYR A 653 7.20 12.47 28.26
CA TYR A 653 7.87 11.25 28.70
C TYR A 653 7.47 10.08 27.81
N SER A 654 8.27 9.02 27.82
CA SER A 654 8.06 7.86 26.95
C SER A 654 8.04 6.56 27.75
N GLU A 655 7.24 5.61 27.25
CA GLU A 655 7.13 4.26 27.83
C GLU A 655 7.03 3.22 26.72
N PRO A 656 7.76 2.09 26.83
CA PRO A 656 7.53 0.95 25.95
C PRO A 656 6.14 0.34 26.20
N VAL A 657 5.47 -0.07 25.13
CA VAL A 657 4.10 -0.59 25.18
C VAL A 657 4.14 -2.12 25.14
N PHE A 658 3.71 -2.78 26.21
CA PHE A 658 3.44 -4.22 26.25
C PHE A 658 1.96 -4.43 26.54
N SER A 659 1.29 -5.32 25.79
CA SER A 659 -0.13 -5.58 25.96
C SER A 659 -0.45 -7.07 25.87
N VAL A 660 -1.34 -7.53 26.74
CA VAL A 660 -1.98 -8.85 26.63
C VAL A 660 -3.49 -8.63 26.63
N GLY A 661 -4.14 -8.87 25.50
CA GLY A 661 -5.50 -8.42 25.26
C GLY A 661 -5.63 -6.90 25.38
N ASP A 662 -6.63 -6.43 26.13
CA ASP A 662 -6.87 -4.99 26.35
C ASP A 662 -6.05 -4.38 27.52
N LYS A 663 -5.17 -5.14 28.14
CA LYS A 663 -4.41 -4.68 29.31
C LYS A 663 -2.99 -4.28 28.89
N TYR A 664 -2.62 -3.06 29.27
CA TYR A 664 -1.23 -2.60 29.21
C TYR A 664 -0.48 -3.06 30.46
N LEU A 665 0.71 -3.63 30.27
CA LEU A 665 1.52 -4.22 31.31
C LEU A 665 2.91 -3.58 31.34
N LYS A 666 3.53 -3.55 32.51
CA LYS A 666 4.96 -3.25 32.63
C LYS A 666 5.79 -4.43 32.14
N PRO A 667 7.07 -4.23 31.73
CA PRO A 667 7.91 -5.31 31.20
C PRO A 667 7.93 -6.57 32.08
N ALA A 668 8.09 -6.41 33.38
CA ALA A 668 8.12 -7.53 34.34
C ALA A 668 6.76 -8.26 34.46
N GLU A 669 5.65 -7.51 34.44
CA GLU A 669 4.30 -8.08 34.46
C GLU A 669 3.99 -8.82 33.13
N TYR A 670 4.45 -8.30 32.01
CA TYR A 670 4.32 -8.95 30.70
C TYR A 670 5.06 -10.29 30.67
N LEU A 671 6.31 -10.34 31.21
CA LEU A 671 7.05 -11.58 31.33
C LEU A 671 6.43 -12.55 32.37
N THR A 672 5.76 -12.04 33.41
CA THR A 672 5.01 -12.88 34.34
C THR A 672 3.82 -13.53 33.66
N ALA A 673 3.04 -12.75 32.86
CA ALA A 673 1.94 -13.27 32.08
C ALA A 673 2.41 -14.31 31.04
N PHE A 674 3.54 -14.07 30.41
CA PHE A 674 4.17 -15.03 29.48
C PHE A 674 4.59 -16.32 30.20
N THR A 675 5.21 -16.21 31.37
CA THR A 675 5.60 -17.37 32.19
C THR A 675 4.38 -18.22 32.58
N GLN A 676 3.29 -17.57 32.99
CA GLN A 676 2.04 -18.24 33.32
C GLN A 676 1.45 -18.95 32.09
N PHE A 677 1.42 -18.28 30.94
CA PHE A 677 0.96 -18.85 29.68
C PHE A 677 1.76 -20.10 29.28
N VAL A 678 3.09 -20.07 29.38
CA VAL A 678 3.94 -21.22 29.03
C VAL A 678 3.68 -22.41 30.00
N GLN A 679 3.54 -22.13 31.30
CA GLN A 679 3.29 -23.15 32.30
C GLN A 679 1.90 -23.81 32.18
N GLU A 680 0.86 -23.02 31.91
CA GLU A 680 -0.51 -23.51 31.69
C GLU A 680 -0.64 -24.36 30.41
N HIS A 681 0.13 -24.06 29.37
CA HIS A 681 0.02 -24.72 28.06
C HIS A 681 1.18 -25.70 27.75
N ARG A 682 1.97 -26.02 28.77
CA ARG A 682 3.14 -26.88 28.63
C ARG A 682 2.84 -28.23 27.99
N THR A 683 1.71 -28.87 28.42
CA THR A 683 1.35 -30.25 28.03
C THR A 683 0.28 -30.31 26.96
N ASP A 684 -0.45 -29.24 26.71
CA ASP A 684 -1.62 -29.25 25.82
C ASP A 684 -1.28 -28.87 24.40
N ILE A 685 -0.16 -28.19 24.20
CA ILE A 685 0.25 -27.65 22.90
C ILE A 685 1.47 -28.39 22.39
N GLU A 686 1.34 -29.04 21.23
CA GLU A 686 2.41 -29.88 20.66
C GLU A 686 3.69 -29.10 20.38
N ALA A 687 3.58 -27.84 19.89
CA ALA A 687 4.76 -26.98 19.66
C ALA A 687 5.53 -26.69 20.97
N MET A 688 4.83 -26.48 22.10
CA MET A 688 5.46 -26.32 23.42
C MET A 688 6.14 -27.60 23.89
N LYS A 689 5.49 -28.77 23.72
CA LYS A 689 6.09 -30.08 24.05
C LYS A 689 7.38 -30.32 23.28
N VAL A 690 7.42 -29.97 21.99
CA VAL A 690 8.61 -30.14 21.16
C VAL A 690 9.78 -29.34 21.72
N VAL A 691 9.54 -28.05 22.08
CA VAL A 691 10.57 -27.17 22.66
C VAL A 691 11.03 -27.67 24.02
N LEU A 692 10.11 -28.12 24.87
CA LEU A 692 10.40 -28.43 26.29
C LEU A 692 10.83 -29.86 26.51
N GLU A 693 10.33 -30.83 25.73
CA GLU A 693 10.47 -32.27 26.03
C GLU A 693 10.96 -33.12 24.86
N LYS A 694 10.73 -32.70 23.61
CA LYS A 694 10.98 -33.51 22.41
C LYS A 694 11.78 -32.80 21.32
N PRO A 695 12.99 -32.32 21.58
CA PRO A 695 13.74 -31.47 20.65
C PRO A 695 13.98 -32.10 19.26
N LYS A 696 13.95 -33.42 19.13
CA LYS A 696 14.06 -34.11 17.82
C LYS A 696 12.87 -33.84 16.89
N GLY A 697 11.75 -33.34 17.39
CA GLY A 697 10.59 -32.93 16.58
C GLY A 697 10.67 -31.51 16.06
N TRP A 698 11.72 -30.74 16.36
CA TRP A 698 11.87 -29.35 15.94
C TRP A 698 12.07 -29.24 14.42
N ASN A 699 11.22 -28.43 13.79
CA ASN A 699 11.23 -28.17 12.36
C ASN A 699 10.51 -26.85 12.07
N THR A 700 10.53 -26.41 10.82
CA THR A 700 9.93 -25.13 10.38
C THR A 700 8.43 -25.04 10.68
N GLN A 701 7.68 -26.15 10.54
CA GLN A 701 6.25 -26.15 10.83
C GLN A 701 5.98 -25.93 12.34
N VAL A 702 6.74 -26.58 13.22
CA VAL A 702 6.61 -26.41 14.68
C VAL A 702 6.97 -25.00 15.10
N LEU A 703 8.01 -24.38 14.54
CA LEU A 703 8.36 -22.99 14.77
C LEU A 703 7.24 -22.05 14.32
N ARG A 704 6.66 -22.31 13.15
CA ARG A 704 5.52 -21.53 12.61
C ARG A 704 4.30 -21.62 13.52
N ASP A 705 3.94 -22.83 13.95
CA ASP A 705 2.80 -23.06 14.83
C ASP A 705 3.01 -22.42 16.21
N LEU A 706 4.23 -22.44 16.72
CA LEU A 706 4.63 -21.77 17.95
C LEU A 706 4.46 -20.25 17.83
N ARG A 707 5.00 -19.63 16.79
CA ARG A 707 4.90 -18.19 16.54
C ARG A 707 3.44 -17.75 16.37
N LYS A 708 2.66 -18.53 15.63
CA LYS A 708 1.23 -18.29 15.44
C LYS A 708 0.46 -18.33 16.76
N LEU A 709 0.73 -19.32 17.58
CA LEU A 709 0.14 -19.47 18.91
C LEU A 709 0.45 -18.28 19.80
N LEU A 710 1.72 -17.88 19.87
CA LEU A 710 2.16 -16.76 20.69
C LEU A 710 1.51 -15.46 20.24
N LEU A 711 1.45 -15.22 18.95
CA LEU A 711 0.81 -14.04 18.37
C LEU A 711 -0.71 -13.99 18.67
N GLN A 712 -1.41 -15.14 18.57
CA GLN A 712 -2.83 -15.25 18.93
C GLN A 712 -3.11 -14.96 20.40
N ASN A 713 -2.13 -15.19 21.27
CA ASN A 713 -2.22 -14.90 22.70
C ASN A 713 -1.51 -13.60 23.09
N HIS A 714 -1.26 -12.70 22.13
CA HIS A 714 -0.66 -11.38 22.31
C HIS A 714 0.78 -11.37 22.82
N PHE A 715 1.54 -12.48 22.61
CA PHE A 715 2.96 -12.58 22.93
C PHE A 715 3.79 -12.47 21.64
N GLN A 716 4.03 -11.26 21.17
CA GLN A 716 4.90 -11.01 20.02
C GLN A 716 6.37 -11.26 20.35
N GLU A 717 7.11 -11.93 19.47
CA GLU A 717 8.54 -12.26 19.70
C GLU A 717 9.40 -11.01 19.91
N ALA A 718 9.12 -9.92 19.18
CA ALA A 718 9.79 -8.64 19.33
C ALA A 718 9.55 -8.01 20.70
N ASP A 719 8.31 -8.01 21.19
CA ASP A 719 7.95 -7.49 22.51
C ASP A 719 8.57 -8.35 23.63
N LEU A 720 8.55 -9.68 23.49
CA LEU A 720 9.19 -10.60 24.44
C LEU A 720 10.70 -10.32 24.53
N ARG A 721 11.40 -10.17 23.37
CA ARG A 721 12.82 -9.82 23.34
C ARG A 721 13.10 -8.52 24.07
N LYS A 722 12.33 -7.50 23.79
CA LYS A 722 12.47 -6.18 24.41
C LYS A 722 12.21 -6.25 25.93
N ALA A 723 11.17 -6.95 26.35
CA ALA A 723 10.87 -7.13 27.77
C ALA A 723 11.99 -7.89 28.51
N HIS A 724 12.54 -8.95 27.90
CA HIS A 724 13.70 -9.68 28.47
C HIS A 724 14.94 -8.79 28.56
N ASN A 725 15.21 -7.95 27.55
CA ASN A 725 16.33 -7.01 27.61
C ASN A 725 16.15 -5.98 28.75
N LEU A 726 14.94 -5.42 28.89
CA LEU A 726 14.65 -4.43 29.92
C LEU A 726 14.71 -5.01 31.35
N VAL A 727 14.31 -6.27 31.54
CA VAL A 727 14.23 -6.91 32.87
C VAL A 727 15.54 -7.64 33.25
N TYR A 728 16.14 -8.34 32.27
CA TYR A 728 17.31 -9.23 32.55
C TYR A 728 18.60 -8.70 31.91
N HIS A 729 18.59 -7.56 31.25
CA HIS A 729 19.73 -6.96 30.53
C HIS A 729 20.42 -7.93 29.56
N LYS A 730 19.61 -8.79 28.91
CA LYS A 730 20.08 -9.75 27.91
C LYS A 730 19.42 -9.43 26.58
N SER A 731 20.23 -8.93 25.66
CA SER A 731 19.78 -8.61 24.29
C SER A 731 19.77 -9.84 23.37
N LEU A 732 18.99 -9.77 22.30
CA LEU A 732 18.95 -10.79 21.24
C LEU A 732 18.61 -12.22 21.70
N VAL A 733 17.83 -12.36 22.78
CA VAL A 733 17.39 -13.66 23.29
C VAL A 733 16.50 -14.35 22.25
N ASP A 734 16.75 -15.63 21.99
CA ASP A 734 15.92 -16.42 21.07
C ASP A 734 14.63 -16.93 21.75
N ILE A 735 13.61 -17.24 20.94
CA ILE A 735 12.29 -17.65 21.42
C ILE A 735 12.31 -18.97 22.20
N ILE A 736 13.20 -19.90 21.84
CA ILE A 736 13.34 -21.17 22.53
C ILE A 736 13.87 -20.93 23.94
N SER A 737 14.89 -20.07 24.10
CA SER A 737 15.44 -19.66 25.41
C SER A 737 14.38 -18.99 26.28
N MET A 738 13.55 -18.11 25.71
CA MET A 738 12.48 -17.43 26.43
C MET A 738 11.47 -18.44 27.01
N ILE A 739 11.06 -19.44 26.24
CA ILE A 739 10.12 -20.50 26.65
C ILE A 739 10.75 -21.37 27.73
N LYS A 740 12.00 -21.82 27.53
CA LYS A 740 12.70 -22.66 28.54
C LYS A 740 12.97 -21.91 29.86
N HIS A 741 13.28 -20.61 29.74
CA HIS A 741 13.41 -19.75 30.91
C HIS A 741 12.08 -19.56 31.65
N ALA A 742 10.98 -19.39 30.91
CA ALA A 742 9.64 -19.31 31.49
C ALA A 742 9.23 -20.61 32.21
N ASP A 743 9.59 -21.79 31.65
CA ASP A 743 9.27 -23.10 32.26
C ASP A 743 10.15 -23.42 33.47
N LYS A 744 11.48 -23.44 33.30
CA LYS A 744 12.42 -23.95 34.31
C LYS A 744 13.53 -22.99 34.72
N LYS A 745 13.43 -21.71 34.37
CA LYS A 745 14.47 -20.71 34.63
C LYS A 745 15.84 -21.07 34.03
N GLU A 746 15.82 -21.78 32.86
CA GLU A 746 17.06 -22.07 32.14
C GLU A 746 17.77 -20.77 31.69
N PRO A 747 19.10 -20.79 31.44
CA PRO A 747 19.82 -19.60 31.02
C PRO A 747 19.26 -19.00 29.71
N LEU A 748 19.11 -17.68 29.71
CA LEU A 748 18.75 -16.96 28.50
C LEU A 748 19.95 -16.90 27.53
N LEU A 749 19.83 -17.53 26.37
CA LEU A 749 20.84 -17.52 25.33
C LEU A 749 20.42 -16.50 24.24
N SER A 750 21.39 -15.81 23.69
CA SER A 750 21.18 -15.09 22.44
C SER A 750 21.11 -16.08 21.26
N ILE A 751 20.59 -15.62 20.12
CA ILE A 751 20.51 -16.44 18.91
C ILE A 751 21.87 -17.01 18.54
N ASN A 752 22.93 -16.19 18.56
CA ASN A 752 24.29 -16.62 18.23
C ASN A 752 24.83 -17.65 19.23
N GLU A 753 24.68 -17.41 20.56
CA GLU A 753 25.07 -18.35 21.57
C GLU A 753 24.40 -19.72 21.44
N ARG A 754 23.08 -19.72 21.06
CA ARG A 754 22.35 -20.96 20.83
C ARG A 754 22.88 -21.70 19.61
N ILE A 755 23.06 -20.99 18.48
CA ILE A 755 23.54 -21.60 17.25
C ILE A 755 24.95 -22.15 17.41
N ASP A 756 25.86 -21.37 18.03
CA ASP A 756 27.21 -21.83 18.30
C ASP A 756 27.20 -23.11 19.18
N LYS A 757 26.42 -23.11 20.26
CA LYS A 757 26.25 -24.29 21.10
C LYS A 757 25.67 -25.50 20.34
N ALA A 758 24.69 -25.28 19.49
CA ALA A 758 24.10 -26.35 18.67
C ALA A 758 25.08 -26.93 17.65
N ILE A 759 25.83 -26.08 16.99
CA ILE A 759 26.86 -26.50 16.03
C ILE A 759 28.01 -27.22 16.72
N ASP A 760 28.47 -26.74 17.89
CA ASP A 760 29.50 -27.41 18.67
C ASP A 760 29.03 -28.80 19.14
N ASN A 761 27.76 -28.95 19.55
CA ASN A 761 27.19 -30.25 19.92
C ASN A 761 27.17 -31.25 18.75
N VAL A 762 26.98 -30.80 17.52
CA VAL A 762 26.86 -31.68 16.34
C VAL A 762 28.22 -31.97 15.70
N PHE A 763 29.13 -31.00 15.72
CA PHE A 763 30.38 -31.04 14.97
C PHE A 763 31.66 -31.01 15.84
N GLY A 764 31.58 -30.68 17.14
CA GLY A 764 32.75 -30.41 17.97
C GLY A 764 33.76 -31.57 18.03
N ASP A 765 33.26 -32.83 17.91
CA ASP A 765 34.12 -34.03 17.93
C ASP A 765 34.50 -34.54 16.50
N LYS A 766 34.03 -33.81 15.44
CA LYS A 766 34.24 -34.24 14.04
C LYS A 766 35.45 -33.51 13.41
N ILE A 767 36.29 -34.22 12.73
CA ILE A 767 37.38 -33.64 11.91
C ILE A 767 36.78 -33.20 10.57
N LEU A 768 36.69 -31.89 10.33
CA LEU A 768 36.11 -31.28 9.17
C LEU A 768 37.20 -30.73 8.23
N ASP A 769 37.00 -30.92 6.92
CA ASP A 769 37.83 -30.26 5.93
C ASP A 769 37.43 -28.77 5.73
N SER A 770 38.26 -28.01 4.99
CA SER A 770 38.03 -26.57 4.77
C SER A 770 36.69 -26.29 4.10
N ALA A 771 36.23 -27.12 3.17
CA ALA A 771 34.97 -26.94 2.45
C ALA A 771 33.77 -27.22 3.36
N GLN A 772 33.90 -28.21 4.25
CA GLN A 772 32.88 -28.50 5.26
C GLN A 772 32.77 -27.37 6.29
N GLN A 773 33.89 -26.79 6.73
CA GLN A 773 33.91 -25.64 7.65
C GLN A 773 33.22 -24.42 7.02
N GLU A 774 33.49 -24.14 5.74
CA GLU A 774 32.86 -23.05 5.02
C GLU A 774 31.32 -23.24 4.94
N TRP A 775 30.86 -24.46 4.65
CA TRP A 775 29.45 -24.78 4.64
C TRP A 775 28.76 -24.67 6.02
N ILE A 776 29.45 -25.00 7.09
CA ILE A 776 28.95 -24.76 8.44
C ILE A 776 28.78 -23.26 8.71
N ALA A 777 29.65 -22.40 8.18
CA ALA A 777 29.46 -20.95 8.29
C ALA A 777 28.17 -20.50 7.58
N TYR A 778 27.88 -20.99 6.38
CA TYR A 778 26.61 -20.72 5.67
C TYR A 778 25.38 -21.24 6.44
N ILE A 779 25.49 -22.42 7.04
CA ILE A 779 24.42 -22.97 7.91
C ILE A 779 24.19 -22.07 9.12
N LYS A 780 25.25 -21.60 9.79
CA LYS A 780 25.12 -20.65 10.91
C LYS A 780 24.42 -19.36 10.47
N GLU A 781 24.82 -18.77 9.34
CA GLU A 781 24.19 -17.57 8.78
C GLU A 781 22.69 -17.77 8.54
N HIS A 782 22.31 -18.88 7.93
CA HIS A 782 20.90 -19.24 7.72
C HIS A 782 20.14 -19.37 9.03
N LEU A 783 20.70 -20.08 10.00
CA LEU A 783 20.06 -20.38 11.29
C LEU A 783 19.85 -19.13 12.17
N ILE A 784 20.72 -18.12 12.08
CA ILE A 784 20.54 -16.82 12.76
C ILE A 784 19.20 -16.19 12.39
N THR A 785 18.77 -16.40 11.15
CA THR A 785 17.52 -15.82 10.65
C THR A 785 16.32 -16.74 10.85
N ASN A 786 16.50 -18.06 10.68
CA ASN A 786 15.39 -19.00 10.53
C ASN A 786 15.19 -19.95 11.72
N LEU A 787 16.21 -20.20 12.56
CA LEU A 787 16.20 -21.13 13.71
C LEU A 787 15.84 -22.59 13.34
N THR A 788 15.72 -22.92 12.09
CA THR A 788 15.45 -24.26 11.54
C THR A 788 16.21 -24.41 10.24
N LEU A 789 16.47 -25.67 9.85
CA LEU A 789 17.13 -26.03 8.59
C LEU A 789 16.34 -27.17 7.94
N GLU A 790 15.97 -27.00 6.66
CA GLU A 790 15.25 -28.02 5.88
C GLU A 790 15.97 -28.34 4.57
N GLU A 791 15.63 -29.45 3.94
CA GLU A 791 16.29 -29.88 2.68
C GLU A 791 16.01 -28.87 1.55
N ASP A 792 14.81 -28.25 1.53
CA ASP A 792 14.42 -27.27 0.53
C ASP A 792 15.18 -25.94 0.68
N ASP A 793 15.61 -25.58 1.88
CA ASP A 793 16.37 -24.33 2.13
C ASP A 793 17.66 -24.27 1.31
N PHE A 794 18.29 -25.43 1.08
CA PHE A 794 19.54 -25.50 0.31
C PHE A 794 19.38 -25.10 -1.16
N ASN A 795 18.18 -25.23 -1.72
CA ASN A 795 17.87 -24.81 -3.09
C ASN A 795 17.18 -23.45 -3.14
N ASP A 796 16.44 -23.08 -2.09
CA ASP A 796 15.58 -21.89 -2.08
C ASP A 796 16.27 -20.68 -1.45
N MET A 797 17.34 -20.85 -0.68
CA MET A 797 18.02 -19.75 0.02
C MET A 797 19.30 -19.33 -0.68
N PRO A 798 19.45 -18.01 -0.99
CA PRO A 798 20.61 -17.47 -1.71
C PRO A 798 21.96 -17.83 -1.10
N VAL A 799 22.03 -17.92 0.24
CA VAL A 799 23.25 -18.28 0.98
C VAL A 799 23.77 -19.70 0.62
N PHE A 800 22.85 -20.60 0.24
CA PHE A 800 23.23 -21.96 -0.18
C PHE A 800 23.27 -22.10 -1.70
N GLU A 801 22.28 -21.54 -2.42
CA GLU A 801 22.16 -21.63 -3.88
C GLU A 801 23.42 -21.13 -4.58
N SER A 802 23.93 -19.95 -4.17
CA SER A 802 25.16 -19.34 -4.74
C SER A 802 26.42 -20.22 -4.56
N HIS A 803 26.41 -21.19 -3.66
CA HIS A 803 27.53 -22.09 -3.35
C HIS A 803 27.29 -23.53 -3.81
N GLY A 804 26.31 -23.77 -4.70
CA GLY A 804 26.04 -25.06 -5.33
C GLY A 804 24.94 -25.89 -4.67
N GLY A 805 24.17 -25.30 -3.73
CA GLY A 805 22.91 -25.81 -3.21
C GLY A 805 23.00 -27.23 -2.60
N LEU A 806 21.84 -27.89 -2.57
CA LEU A 806 21.70 -29.25 -2.02
C LEU A 806 22.68 -30.26 -2.66
N GLY A 807 22.97 -30.10 -3.96
CA GLY A 807 23.89 -30.98 -4.68
C GLY A 807 25.32 -30.93 -4.15
N ARG A 808 25.81 -29.76 -3.76
CA ARG A 808 27.13 -29.60 -3.14
C ARG A 808 27.13 -30.07 -1.70
N PHE A 809 26.09 -29.77 -0.93
CA PHE A 809 25.94 -30.22 0.45
C PHE A 809 25.96 -31.77 0.54
N LYS A 810 25.19 -32.46 -0.32
CA LYS A 810 25.19 -33.93 -0.41
C LYS A 810 26.57 -34.50 -0.73
N LYS A 811 27.33 -33.86 -1.60
CA LYS A 811 28.71 -34.31 -1.90
C LYS A 811 29.67 -34.18 -0.74
N LEU A 812 29.52 -33.13 0.08
CA LEU A 812 30.39 -32.84 1.22
C LEU A 812 30.07 -33.71 2.44
N PHE A 813 28.76 -33.95 2.72
CA PHE A 813 28.31 -34.66 3.92
C PHE A 813 27.78 -36.09 3.62
N LYS A 814 27.82 -36.51 2.36
CA LYS A 814 27.47 -37.87 1.86
C LYS A 814 26.06 -38.30 2.29
N ASP A 815 25.89 -39.59 2.59
CA ASP A 815 24.60 -40.21 2.89
C ASP A 815 24.01 -39.80 4.24
N ASP A 816 24.82 -39.20 5.10
CA ASP A 816 24.41 -38.74 6.44
C ASP A 816 23.74 -37.36 6.45
N TYR A 817 23.62 -36.65 5.32
CA TYR A 817 23.15 -35.26 5.27
C TYR A 817 21.75 -35.07 5.87
N LYS A 818 20.81 -36.00 5.71
CA LYS A 818 19.47 -35.92 6.32
C LYS A 818 19.49 -36.08 7.81
N ILE A 819 20.32 -37.00 8.30
CA ILE A 819 20.52 -37.21 9.73
C ILE A 819 21.12 -35.93 10.33
N LEU A 820 22.09 -35.34 9.64
CA LEU A 820 22.75 -34.11 10.05
C LEU A 820 21.79 -32.92 10.18
N ILE A 821 20.87 -32.72 9.21
CA ILE A 821 19.82 -31.71 9.28
C ILE A 821 18.95 -31.94 10.53
N THR A 822 18.55 -33.17 10.78
CA THR A 822 17.75 -33.52 11.98
C THR A 822 18.51 -33.30 13.29
N GLU A 823 19.81 -33.63 13.33
CA GLU A 823 20.65 -33.41 14.49
C GLU A 823 20.87 -31.94 14.76
N ILE A 824 21.09 -31.12 13.74
CA ILE A 824 21.23 -29.65 13.89
C ILE A 824 19.93 -29.07 14.45
N ASN A 825 18.79 -29.39 13.88
CA ASN A 825 17.49 -28.93 14.35
C ASN A 825 17.23 -29.37 15.82
N ALA A 826 17.52 -30.62 16.15
CA ALA A 826 17.38 -31.12 17.50
C ALA A 826 18.33 -30.41 18.50
N ALA A 827 19.55 -30.11 18.06
CA ALA A 827 20.52 -29.39 18.90
C ALA A 827 20.13 -27.93 19.13
N ILE A 828 19.48 -27.26 18.13
CA ILE A 828 18.93 -25.92 18.28
C ILE A 828 17.80 -25.90 19.29
N ALA A 829 16.89 -26.87 19.27
CA ALA A 829 15.80 -26.98 20.20
C ALA A 829 16.25 -27.45 21.62
N ALA A 830 17.39 -28.14 21.73
CA ALA A 830 17.95 -28.57 22.98
C ALA A 830 18.62 -27.41 23.76
#